data_1494ae6119cdc60a8631974edd751aa5
#
_entry.id   1494ae6119cdc60a8631974edd751aa5
#
_cell.length_a   1.000
_cell.length_b   1.000
_cell.length_c   1.000
_cell.angle_alpha   90.00
_cell.angle_beta   90.00
_cell.angle_gamma   90.00
#
_symmetry.space_group_name_H-M   'P 1'
#
loop_
_entity.id
_entity.type
_entity.pdbx_description
1 polymer ?
#
loop_
_entity_poly.entity_id
_entity_poly.type
_entity_poly.pdbx_seq_one_letter_code
_entity_poly.pdbx_strand_id
1 'polypeptide(L)'
;MRLILFLFALCPALFAASQPNFLLVMADDMGFSDLGCYGSEIETPHLDKLAAGGLRFSQFYNTAKCHSSRVSLLSGRWSRQAGDESLQRAVILPEVLAPAGYFTAMTGKWHLRKQPTDFGFQRYFGHLSGATNYFAGDQTFRLNGQPFAVPETGFYTTIANVDHALKFIAEARAAKKPWFHYIAFNAPHAPLQPLEQDFKKYQGRYDIGWDAIRAARVAKQKQIGLLPADSAESPRPDHIPAWTKLSAGQRSDESRLMSAYAGLIDRIDQEMGRLIAELEKAGDLDNTVILFVSDNGACPFHRGGATPNTEPYHATTRWGDSTGWAWARNSPFRFYKQNQFEGGISTPAILHWPAGLKQKPGSVVSSPAHLVDVLPTFAELAGAKVPTSYPDRQPSPLAGVSLAPIIAGGQMEARPPIHLLFSTDRGLRDGEWKLVSFQSGPWELYHMPTDRAELHDVAAQHPDIVQRMAKRWHDMTANVLTTQGKEAQPVATAATAKLNPGWSHYDDTVPTQTKSKANGKKKPAQAASALPRARKDTQLSVSGPQLILHSTGTDPGLAFERLAIETPGPYTLEFRLQSKSSGPAELYWTTDPETILPKGKHLDFEVKHDGEWHEMKLRMDEAKTLHALRLDPCGGEGEVKIEGLMLKAPDGKVLAKWP
;
A
#
# COMPACT_ATOMS: atom_id res chain seq x y z
N MET A 1 8.58 -36.33 74.91
CA MET A 1 8.68 -34.97 74.31
C MET A 1 9.04 -35.13 72.81
N ARG A 2 8.02 -35.13 71.93
CA ARG A 2 8.19 -35.30 70.49
C ARG A 2 8.20 -33.91 69.86
N LEU A 3 9.33 -33.51 69.27
CA LEU A 3 9.52 -32.27 68.58
C LEU A 3 8.94 -32.43 67.16
N ILE A 4 7.87 -31.68 66.84
CA ILE A 4 7.30 -31.62 65.49
C ILE A 4 7.98 -30.46 64.77
N LEU A 5 8.84 -30.78 63.78
CA LEU A 5 9.41 -29.81 62.86
C LEU A 5 8.33 -29.46 61.79
N PHE A 6 7.88 -28.21 61.78
CA PHE A 6 7.13 -27.64 60.66
C PHE A 6 8.10 -27.25 59.54
N LEU A 7 8.11 -28.02 58.45
CA LEU A 7 8.73 -27.59 57.20
C LEU A 7 7.80 -26.59 56.51
N PHE A 8 8.18 -25.32 56.54
CA PHE A 8 7.57 -24.34 55.62
C PHE A 8 8.11 -24.62 54.23
N ALA A 9 7.27 -25.22 53.38
CA ALA A 9 7.56 -25.28 51.94
C ALA A 9 7.41 -23.85 51.37
N LEU A 10 8.52 -23.19 51.12
CA LEU A 10 8.55 -22.00 50.23
C LEU A 10 8.19 -22.48 48.83
N CYS A 11 6.95 -22.27 48.42
CA CYS A 11 6.52 -22.37 47.05
C CYS A 11 7.18 -21.16 46.31
N PRO A 12 8.12 -21.35 45.36
CA PRO A 12 8.55 -20.24 44.56
C PRO A 12 7.33 -19.81 43.74
N ALA A 13 6.82 -18.62 44.03
CA ALA A 13 5.90 -17.95 43.12
C ALA A 13 6.63 -17.81 41.80
N LEU A 14 6.37 -18.70 40.85
CA LEU A 14 6.68 -18.45 39.45
C LEU A 14 5.90 -17.17 39.08
N PHE A 15 6.61 -16.05 39.08
CA PHE A 15 6.15 -14.88 38.36
C PHE A 15 6.05 -15.30 36.88
N ALA A 16 4.86 -15.71 36.47
CA ALA A 16 4.55 -15.79 35.06
C ALA A 16 4.90 -14.40 34.48
N ALA A 17 5.90 -14.36 33.59
CA ALA A 17 6.24 -13.12 32.91
C ALA A 17 4.95 -12.53 32.34
N SER A 18 4.64 -11.28 32.68
CA SER A 18 3.41 -10.64 32.19
C SER A 18 3.44 -10.64 30.68
N GLN A 19 2.33 -11.02 30.04
CA GLN A 19 2.19 -10.96 28.57
C GLN A 19 2.60 -9.57 28.09
N PRO A 20 3.47 -9.45 27.05
CA PRO A 20 3.88 -8.14 26.54
C PRO A 20 2.72 -7.44 25.83
N ASN A 21 2.71 -6.13 25.85
CA ASN A 21 1.90 -5.35 24.94
C ASN A 21 2.53 -5.34 23.54
N PHE A 22 1.73 -5.13 22.51
CA PHE A 22 2.21 -5.02 21.13
C PHE A 22 1.79 -3.70 20.50
N LEU A 23 2.77 -2.91 20.08
CA LEU A 23 2.59 -1.72 19.26
C LEU A 23 3.17 -1.99 17.86
N LEU A 24 2.30 -2.23 16.91
CA LEU A 24 2.65 -2.40 15.50
C LEU A 24 2.45 -1.07 14.78
N VAL A 25 3.48 -0.56 14.15
CA VAL A 25 3.45 0.73 13.45
C VAL A 25 3.85 0.54 11.99
N MET A 26 3.02 1.01 11.08
CA MET A 26 3.29 0.94 9.65
C MET A 26 3.17 2.34 9.02
N ALA A 27 4.25 2.80 8.39
CA ALA A 27 4.25 3.95 7.49
C ALA A 27 3.80 3.53 6.08
N ASP A 28 3.34 4.47 5.27
CA ASP A 28 2.79 4.26 3.92
C ASP A 28 3.68 4.96 2.88
N ASP A 29 4.30 4.20 1.97
CA ASP A 29 5.22 4.69 0.93
C ASP A 29 6.57 5.24 1.45
N MET A 30 7.03 4.81 2.63
CA MET A 30 8.33 5.21 3.16
C MET A 30 9.46 4.36 2.54
N GLY A 31 10.47 5.03 1.96
CA GLY A 31 11.64 4.38 1.38
C GLY A 31 12.59 3.80 2.44
N PHE A 32 13.45 2.86 2.02
CA PHE A 32 14.38 2.16 2.91
C PHE A 32 15.30 3.10 3.68
N SER A 33 15.73 4.20 3.07
CA SER A 33 16.70 5.13 3.66
C SER A 33 16.10 6.39 4.28
N ASP A 34 14.78 6.42 4.56
CA ASP A 34 14.09 7.66 4.96
C ASP A 34 14.13 7.98 6.47
N LEU A 35 14.66 7.09 7.31
CA LEU A 35 14.88 7.35 8.74
C LEU A 35 16.34 7.71 9.04
N GLY A 36 16.60 8.52 10.05
CA GLY A 36 17.95 8.89 10.48
C GLY A 36 18.84 7.69 10.76
N CYS A 37 18.30 6.67 11.48
CA CYS A 37 18.98 5.40 11.76
C CYS A 37 19.11 4.47 10.54
N TYR A 38 18.53 4.85 9.39
CA TYR A 38 18.69 4.21 8.07
C TYR A 38 19.43 5.09 7.06
N GLY A 39 20.06 6.18 7.51
CA GLY A 39 20.95 7.02 6.71
C GLY A 39 20.37 8.35 6.26
N SER A 40 19.12 8.66 6.56
CA SER A 40 18.46 9.91 6.13
C SER A 40 19.07 11.16 6.79
N GLU A 41 18.91 12.28 6.10
CA GLU A 41 19.05 13.65 6.61
C GLU A 41 17.75 14.15 7.26
N ILE A 42 16.64 13.43 7.10
CA ILE A 42 15.37 13.73 7.78
C ILE A 42 15.54 13.45 9.27
N GLU A 43 15.10 14.37 10.09
CA GLU A 43 15.24 14.28 11.54
C GLU A 43 14.16 13.35 12.12
N THR A 44 14.61 12.20 12.65
CA THR A 44 13.74 11.19 13.28
C THR A 44 14.27 10.74 14.64
N PRO A 45 14.50 11.70 15.58
CA PRO A 45 15.21 11.40 16.82
C PRO A 45 14.51 10.37 17.72
N HIS A 46 13.18 10.30 17.69
CA HIS A 46 12.42 9.37 18.52
C HIS A 46 12.48 7.93 17.96
N LEU A 47 12.36 7.76 16.65
CA LEU A 47 12.54 6.46 15.98
C LEU A 47 14.01 6.02 16.03
N ASP A 48 14.96 6.96 15.91
CA ASP A 48 16.38 6.69 16.06
C ASP A 48 16.73 6.21 17.48
N LYS A 49 16.07 6.78 18.52
CA LYS A 49 16.21 6.31 19.92
C LYS A 49 15.65 4.90 20.10
N LEU A 50 14.49 4.57 19.50
CA LEU A 50 13.96 3.20 19.50
C LEU A 50 14.93 2.22 18.83
N ALA A 51 15.52 2.61 17.70
CA ALA A 51 16.51 1.80 17.00
C ALA A 51 17.79 1.58 17.82
N ALA A 52 18.26 2.61 18.51
CA ALA A 52 19.43 2.54 19.38
C ALA A 52 19.20 1.63 20.61
N GLY A 53 17.97 1.61 21.14
CA GLY A 53 17.56 0.72 22.25
C GLY A 53 17.03 -0.64 21.80
N GLY A 54 16.93 -0.87 20.49
CA GLY A 54 16.33 -2.06 19.89
C GLY A 54 17.20 -2.70 18.82
N LEU A 55 16.54 -3.24 17.79
CA LEU A 55 17.16 -3.86 16.61
C LEU A 55 16.78 -3.11 15.36
N ARG A 56 17.71 -3.00 14.41
CA ARG A 56 17.46 -2.59 13.03
C ARG A 56 17.61 -3.78 12.11
N PHE A 57 16.67 -3.99 11.19
CA PHE A 57 16.80 -5.04 10.19
C PHE A 57 17.32 -4.44 8.88
N SER A 58 18.43 -4.98 8.36
CA SER A 58 18.95 -4.59 7.05
C SER A 58 18.24 -5.31 5.90
N GLN A 59 17.50 -6.41 6.18
CA GLN A 59 16.78 -7.23 5.21
C GLN A 59 15.37 -7.58 5.72
N PHE A 60 14.50 -6.56 5.86
CA PHE A 60 13.09 -6.78 6.16
C PHE A 60 12.26 -6.49 4.91
N TYR A 61 11.45 -7.44 4.49
CA TYR A 61 10.76 -7.40 3.21
C TYR A 61 9.25 -7.18 3.37
N ASN A 62 8.67 -6.53 2.37
CA ASN A 62 7.25 -6.33 2.17
C ASN A 62 6.79 -6.92 0.82
N THR A 63 5.57 -6.66 0.38
CA THR A 63 5.01 -7.18 -0.88
C THR A 63 4.99 -6.13 -2.00
N ALA A 64 5.79 -5.10 -1.90
CA ALA A 64 5.90 -3.96 -2.85
C ALA A 64 4.61 -3.14 -3.04
N LYS A 65 3.51 -3.44 -2.33
CA LYS A 65 2.23 -2.73 -2.50
C LYS A 65 1.43 -2.68 -1.21
N CYS A 66 0.80 -1.54 -0.94
CA CYS A 66 0.16 -1.23 0.34
C CYS A 66 -0.90 -2.24 0.78
N HIS A 67 -1.92 -2.55 -0.04
CA HIS A 67 -2.98 -3.50 0.38
C HIS A 67 -2.43 -4.91 0.61
N SER A 68 -1.60 -5.42 -0.31
CA SER A 68 -1.03 -6.77 -0.18
C SER A 68 -0.08 -6.90 1.01
N SER A 69 0.68 -5.84 1.34
CA SER A 69 1.53 -5.80 2.54
C SER A 69 0.70 -5.81 3.83
N ARG A 70 -0.42 -5.07 3.87
CA ARG A 70 -1.34 -5.07 5.02
C ARG A 70 -1.98 -6.43 5.23
N VAL A 71 -2.39 -7.11 4.16
CA VAL A 71 -2.85 -8.50 4.21
C VAL A 71 -1.77 -9.41 4.79
N SER A 72 -0.55 -9.36 4.25
CA SER A 72 0.56 -10.22 4.65
C SER A 72 0.99 -9.98 6.10
N LEU A 73 1.09 -8.71 6.53
CA LEU A 73 1.41 -8.30 7.89
C LEU A 73 0.43 -8.88 8.91
N LEU A 74 -0.86 -8.66 8.65
CA LEU A 74 -1.91 -9.02 9.61
C LEU A 74 -2.18 -10.53 9.64
N SER A 75 -1.99 -11.23 8.51
CA SER A 75 -2.40 -12.62 8.36
C SER A 75 -1.28 -13.65 8.48
N GLY A 76 -0.01 -13.25 8.36
CA GLY A 76 1.13 -14.18 8.29
C GLY A 76 1.15 -15.03 7.02
N ARG A 77 0.48 -14.57 5.95
CA ARG A 77 0.30 -15.29 4.67
C ARG A 77 0.62 -14.40 3.48
N TRP A 78 0.96 -15.01 2.35
CA TRP A 78 1.02 -14.27 1.10
C TRP A 78 -0.35 -13.70 0.77
N SER A 79 -0.43 -12.47 0.23
CA SER A 79 -1.69 -11.77 0.01
C SER A 79 -2.72 -12.63 -0.75
N ARG A 80 -2.33 -13.20 -1.89
CA ARG A 80 -3.23 -14.06 -2.68
C ARG A 80 -3.62 -15.35 -1.95
N GLN A 81 -2.72 -15.93 -1.16
CA GLN A 81 -3.00 -17.09 -0.31
C GLN A 81 -4.05 -16.76 0.76
N ALA A 82 -4.03 -15.55 1.30
CA ALA A 82 -4.98 -15.06 2.29
C ALA A 82 -6.37 -14.72 1.71
N GLY A 83 -6.50 -14.65 0.38
CA GLY A 83 -7.70 -14.15 -0.31
C GLY A 83 -7.65 -12.67 -0.62
N ASP A 84 -6.44 -12.12 -0.77
CA ASP A 84 -6.17 -10.70 -1.00
C ASP A 84 -6.90 -9.80 0.02
N GLU A 85 -7.40 -8.65 -0.38
CA GLU A 85 -8.07 -7.68 0.47
C GLU A 85 -9.31 -8.22 1.20
N SER A 86 -9.89 -9.34 0.74
CA SER A 86 -11.08 -9.94 1.36
C SER A 86 -10.79 -10.76 2.61
N LEU A 87 -9.55 -11.23 2.80
CA LEU A 87 -9.11 -12.08 3.92
C LEU A 87 -9.92 -13.39 4.07
N GLN A 88 -10.60 -13.85 3.01
CA GLN A 88 -11.51 -15.01 3.07
C GLN A 88 -10.81 -16.32 3.46
N ARG A 89 -9.49 -16.38 3.38
CA ARG A 89 -8.67 -17.56 3.71
C ARG A 89 -7.60 -17.26 4.75
N ALA A 90 -7.88 -16.31 5.63
CA ALA A 90 -6.95 -15.92 6.67
C ALA A 90 -7.67 -15.62 7.99
N VAL A 91 -6.99 -15.91 9.08
CA VAL A 91 -7.24 -15.32 10.39
C VAL A 91 -6.14 -14.30 10.60
N ILE A 92 -6.45 -13.15 11.18
CA ILE A 92 -5.51 -12.04 11.34
C ILE A 92 -5.19 -11.78 12.82
N LEU A 93 -4.16 -10.96 13.06
CA LEU A 93 -3.61 -10.68 14.39
C LEU A 93 -4.66 -10.44 15.49
N PRO A 94 -5.65 -9.53 15.34
CA PRO A 94 -6.62 -9.31 16.42
C PRO A 94 -7.49 -10.53 16.70
N GLU A 95 -7.81 -11.35 15.69
CA GLU A 95 -8.58 -12.58 15.87
C GLU A 95 -7.78 -13.68 16.57
N VAL A 96 -6.44 -13.62 16.50
CA VAL A 96 -5.53 -14.52 17.22
C VAL A 96 -5.30 -14.04 18.66
N LEU A 97 -5.12 -12.73 18.85
CA LEU A 97 -4.73 -12.15 20.12
C LEU A 97 -5.91 -11.91 21.07
N ALA A 98 -7.11 -11.58 20.57
CA ALA A 98 -8.28 -11.34 21.42
C ALA A 98 -8.69 -12.58 22.27
N PRO A 99 -8.70 -13.81 21.73
CA PRO A 99 -8.93 -15.01 22.53
C PRO A 99 -7.84 -15.28 23.59
N ALA A 100 -6.62 -14.77 23.37
CA ALA A 100 -5.52 -14.83 24.34
C ALA A 100 -5.60 -13.74 25.44
N GLY A 101 -6.70 -12.97 25.47
CA GLY A 101 -6.97 -11.98 26.51
C GLY A 101 -6.62 -10.54 26.15
N TYR A 102 -6.07 -10.30 24.96
CA TYR A 102 -5.67 -8.96 24.54
C TYR A 102 -6.85 -8.04 24.23
N PHE A 103 -6.71 -6.77 24.60
CA PHE A 103 -7.51 -5.70 24.05
C PHE A 103 -6.93 -5.31 22.69
N THR A 104 -7.74 -5.37 21.63
CA THR A 104 -7.28 -5.18 20.26
C THR A 104 -7.79 -3.87 19.67
N ALA A 105 -6.90 -3.02 19.20
CA ALA A 105 -7.26 -1.72 18.63
C ALA A 105 -6.42 -1.38 17.39
N MET A 106 -6.97 -0.51 16.55
CA MET A 106 -6.29 -0.01 15.36
C MET A 106 -6.61 1.47 15.14
N THR A 107 -5.61 2.22 14.65
CA THR A 107 -5.81 3.57 14.14
C THR A 107 -5.18 3.76 12.76
N GLY A 108 -5.84 4.57 11.91
CA GLY A 108 -5.35 4.97 10.60
C GLY A 108 -5.91 4.18 9.42
N LYS A 109 -5.08 3.96 8.41
CA LYS A 109 -5.44 3.41 7.10
C LYS A 109 -5.72 1.91 7.15
N TRP A 110 -6.93 1.49 6.76
CA TRP A 110 -7.28 0.07 6.60
C TRP A 110 -6.89 -0.49 5.23
N HIS A 111 -7.46 0.06 4.16
CA HIS A 111 -7.19 -0.29 2.77
C HIS A 111 -7.43 -1.77 2.43
N LEU A 112 -8.34 -2.43 3.12
CA LEU A 112 -8.83 -3.78 2.82
C LEU A 112 -10.34 -3.76 2.69
N ARG A 113 -10.97 -4.89 2.31
CA ARG A 113 -12.44 -5.01 2.25
C ARG A 113 -13.03 -5.12 3.66
N LYS A 114 -14.31 -4.78 3.79
CA LYS A 114 -15.00 -4.65 5.08
C LYS A 114 -14.26 -3.62 5.96
N GLN A 115 -14.39 -3.70 7.27
CA GLN A 115 -13.73 -2.76 8.19
C GLN A 115 -13.03 -3.51 9.33
N PRO A 116 -12.08 -2.90 10.05
CA PRO A 116 -11.31 -3.58 11.10
C PRO A 116 -12.15 -4.27 12.16
N THR A 117 -13.29 -3.69 12.53
CA THR A 117 -14.21 -4.27 13.54
C THR A 117 -14.83 -5.60 13.10
N ASP A 118 -14.90 -5.85 11.78
CA ASP A 118 -15.39 -7.13 11.25
C ASP A 118 -14.36 -8.26 11.38
N PHE A 119 -13.12 -7.92 11.76
CA PHE A 119 -11.98 -8.82 11.87
C PHE A 119 -11.35 -8.83 13.28
N GLY A 120 -12.15 -8.56 14.32
CA GLY A 120 -11.74 -8.74 15.71
C GLY A 120 -11.02 -7.54 16.35
N PHE A 121 -10.89 -6.39 15.69
CA PHE A 121 -10.50 -5.16 16.36
C PHE A 121 -11.67 -4.63 17.20
N GLN A 122 -11.48 -4.52 18.50
CA GLN A 122 -12.50 -4.02 19.44
C GLN A 122 -12.66 -2.50 19.35
N ARG A 123 -11.63 -1.81 18.92
CA ARG A 123 -11.63 -0.36 18.67
C ARG A 123 -10.96 -0.04 17.35
N TYR A 124 -11.53 0.91 16.65
CA TYR A 124 -10.99 1.41 15.40
C TYR A 124 -11.25 2.90 15.23
N PHE A 125 -10.24 3.64 14.80
CA PHE A 125 -10.39 5.00 14.28
C PHE A 125 -9.53 5.15 13.02
N GLY A 126 -10.10 5.68 11.94
CA GLY A 126 -9.35 5.93 10.70
C GLY A 126 -10.20 5.81 9.45
N HIS A 127 -9.54 5.68 8.30
CA HIS A 127 -10.18 5.62 7.00
C HIS A 127 -10.03 4.24 6.33
N LEU A 128 -11.08 3.83 5.59
CA LEU A 128 -11.09 2.55 4.88
C LEU A 128 -10.42 2.64 3.50
N SER A 129 -10.27 3.85 2.96
CA SER A 129 -9.70 4.14 1.64
C SER A 129 -8.19 3.88 1.57
N GLY A 130 -7.66 3.80 0.32
CA GLY A 130 -6.23 3.62 0.05
C GLY A 130 -5.38 4.89 0.20
N ALA A 131 -5.99 6.07 0.24
CA ALA A 131 -5.37 7.37 0.48
C ALA A 131 -6.43 8.35 0.95
N THR A 132 -6.05 9.33 1.74
CA THR A 132 -6.97 10.34 2.27
C THR A 132 -6.31 11.71 2.34
N ASN A 133 -7.10 12.76 2.44
CA ASN A 133 -6.63 14.12 2.70
C ASN A 133 -6.21 14.25 4.17
N TYR A 134 -5.05 14.84 4.43
CA TYR A 134 -4.52 14.93 5.80
C TYR A 134 -5.29 15.89 6.70
N PHE A 135 -5.87 16.95 6.13
CA PHE A 135 -6.60 17.99 6.86
C PHE A 135 -8.11 17.75 6.87
N ALA A 136 -8.67 17.23 5.78
CA ALA A 136 -10.11 17.11 5.61
C ALA A 136 -10.62 15.66 5.71
N GLY A 137 -9.70 14.67 5.74
CA GLY A 137 -10.10 13.26 5.67
C GLY A 137 -10.86 12.92 4.39
N ASP A 138 -11.71 11.91 4.48
CA ASP A 138 -12.67 11.51 3.45
C ASP A 138 -13.91 10.83 4.06
N GLN A 139 -14.91 10.53 3.24
CA GLN A 139 -16.17 9.91 3.67
C GLN A 139 -16.02 8.49 4.24
N THR A 140 -14.84 7.86 4.11
CA THR A 140 -14.58 6.51 4.60
C THR A 140 -14.08 6.47 6.05
N PHE A 141 -13.95 7.63 6.72
CA PHE A 141 -13.57 7.66 8.13
C PHE A 141 -14.61 6.95 9.01
N ARG A 142 -14.10 6.18 9.95
CA ARG A 142 -14.91 5.41 10.91
C ARG A 142 -14.37 5.57 12.33
N LEU A 143 -15.28 5.54 13.30
CA LEU A 143 -14.98 5.35 14.71
C LEU A 143 -15.78 4.14 15.21
N ASN A 144 -15.10 3.07 15.58
CA ASN A 144 -15.70 1.83 16.07
C ASN A 144 -16.82 1.28 15.17
N GLY A 145 -16.57 1.28 13.85
CA GLY A 145 -17.51 0.78 12.85
C GLY A 145 -18.54 1.79 12.34
N GLN A 146 -18.72 2.94 13.02
CA GLN A 146 -19.68 3.96 12.63
C GLN A 146 -19.01 5.05 11.79
N PRO A 147 -19.73 5.68 10.84
CA PRO A 147 -19.23 6.85 10.12
C PRO A 147 -18.74 7.94 11.08
N PHE A 148 -17.59 8.52 10.80
CA PHE A 148 -17.00 9.61 11.58
C PHE A 148 -16.91 10.87 10.72
N ALA A 149 -17.58 11.94 11.17
CA ALA A 149 -17.47 13.24 10.54
C ALA A 149 -16.14 13.89 10.98
N VAL A 150 -15.25 14.06 10.02
CA VAL A 150 -13.97 14.76 10.26
C VAL A 150 -14.27 16.24 10.56
N PRO A 151 -13.72 16.80 11.65
CA PRO A 151 -13.88 18.22 11.97
C PRO A 151 -13.37 19.13 10.83
N GLU A 152 -14.08 20.21 10.55
CA GLU A 152 -13.72 21.17 9.49
C GLU A 152 -12.40 21.92 9.80
N THR A 153 -12.05 22.06 11.08
CA THR A 153 -10.84 22.76 11.54
C THR A 153 -10.13 21.98 12.63
N GLY A 154 -8.81 22.16 12.72
CA GLY A 154 -7.99 21.54 13.78
C GLY A 154 -7.74 20.05 13.61
N PHE A 155 -8.22 19.45 12.53
CA PHE A 155 -7.97 18.03 12.24
C PHE A 155 -6.70 17.85 11.41
N TYR A 156 -5.91 16.83 11.80
CA TYR A 156 -4.79 16.33 11.01
C TYR A 156 -4.62 14.83 11.26
N THR A 157 -4.68 14.03 10.19
CA THR A 157 -4.79 12.56 10.31
C THR A 157 -3.70 11.92 11.15
N THR A 158 -2.43 12.35 10.98
CA THR A 158 -1.29 11.75 11.71
C THR A 158 -1.42 11.99 13.22
N ILE A 159 -1.82 13.21 13.63
CA ILE A 159 -2.08 13.58 15.03
C ILE A 159 -3.27 12.80 15.57
N ALA A 160 -4.40 12.81 14.84
CA ALA A 160 -5.63 12.14 15.26
C ALA A 160 -5.46 10.62 15.43
N ASN A 161 -4.61 9.98 14.61
CA ASN A 161 -4.28 8.56 14.76
C ASN A 161 -3.63 8.28 16.12
N VAL A 162 -2.71 9.12 16.58
CA VAL A 162 -2.04 8.94 17.87
C VAL A 162 -2.93 9.35 19.04
N ASP A 163 -3.77 10.39 18.89
CA ASP A 163 -4.77 10.76 19.91
C ASP A 163 -5.72 9.61 20.22
N HIS A 164 -6.25 8.95 19.17
CA HIS A 164 -7.10 7.79 19.34
C HIS A 164 -6.34 6.56 19.81
N ALA A 165 -5.07 6.37 19.43
CA ALA A 165 -4.23 5.29 19.94
C ALA A 165 -4.04 5.42 21.45
N LEU A 166 -3.66 6.59 21.95
CA LEU A 166 -3.53 6.88 23.39
C LEU A 166 -4.83 6.63 24.15
N LYS A 167 -5.98 7.05 23.59
CA LYS A 167 -7.29 6.81 24.15
C LYS A 167 -7.60 5.31 24.28
N PHE A 168 -7.37 4.54 23.21
CA PHE A 168 -7.67 3.10 23.21
C PHE A 168 -6.72 2.31 24.12
N ILE A 169 -5.44 2.72 24.21
CA ILE A 169 -4.49 2.14 25.17
C ILE A 169 -4.94 2.44 26.61
N ALA A 170 -5.43 3.64 26.90
CA ALA A 170 -5.97 3.97 28.22
C ALA A 170 -7.21 3.12 28.56
N GLU A 171 -8.09 2.82 27.58
CA GLU A 171 -9.22 1.91 27.77
C GLU A 171 -8.75 0.47 28.12
N ALA A 172 -7.69 -0.02 27.43
CA ALA A 172 -7.09 -1.32 27.71
C ALA A 172 -6.51 -1.40 29.13
N ARG A 173 -5.79 -0.35 29.56
CA ARG A 173 -5.27 -0.23 30.95
C ARG A 173 -6.39 -0.25 31.98
N ALA A 174 -7.46 0.52 31.76
CA ALA A 174 -8.62 0.54 32.65
C ALA A 174 -9.28 -0.86 32.76
N ALA A 175 -9.27 -1.61 31.65
CA ALA A 175 -9.75 -3.00 31.61
C ALA A 175 -8.74 -4.01 32.20
N LYS A 176 -7.53 -3.59 32.60
CA LYS A 176 -6.43 -4.42 33.09
C LYS A 176 -6.07 -5.57 32.13
N LYS A 177 -6.05 -5.27 30.82
CA LYS A 177 -5.72 -6.24 29.77
C LYS A 177 -4.40 -5.87 29.09
N PRO A 178 -3.58 -6.84 28.70
CA PRO A 178 -2.55 -6.61 27.72
C PRO A 178 -3.20 -6.11 26.42
N TRP A 179 -2.49 -5.34 25.63
CA TRP A 179 -3.08 -4.73 24.44
C TRP A 179 -2.24 -4.96 23.20
N PHE A 180 -2.94 -5.07 22.08
CA PHE A 180 -2.40 -5.00 20.74
C PHE A 180 -2.97 -3.76 20.05
N HIS A 181 -2.10 -2.84 19.68
CA HIS A 181 -2.48 -1.66 18.93
C HIS A 181 -1.72 -1.61 17.59
N TYR A 182 -2.46 -1.50 16.49
CA TYR A 182 -1.91 -1.30 15.16
C TYR A 182 -2.12 0.16 14.73
N ILE A 183 -1.03 0.93 14.61
CA ILE A 183 -1.05 2.27 14.01
C ILE A 183 -0.63 2.13 12.55
N ALA A 184 -1.55 2.39 11.64
CA ALA A 184 -1.32 2.38 10.20
C ALA A 184 -1.39 3.82 9.68
N PHE A 185 -0.28 4.54 9.73
CA PHE A 185 -0.24 5.89 9.19
C PHE A 185 -0.57 5.90 7.69
N ASN A 186 -1.25 6.94 7.21
CA ASN A 186 -1.32 7.26 5.79
C ASN A 186 -0.12 8.10 5.34
N ALA A 187 0.67 8.64 6.26
CA ALA A 187 1.92 9.34 6.01
C ALA A 187 3.06 8.34 5.73
N PRO A 188 3.99 8.69 4.84
CA PRO A 188 4.08 9.88 3.98
C PRO A 188 3.42 9.76 2.59
N HIS A 189 2.43 8.88 2.38
CA HIS A 189 1.74 8.68 1.09
C HIS A 189 1.09 9.98 0.57
N ALA A 190 1.15 10.21 -0.73
CA ALA A 190 0.49 11.33 -1.39
C ALA A 190 -1.06 11.32 -1.16
N PRO A 191 -1.72 12.51 -1.08
CA PRO A 191 -1.19 13.84 -1.34
C PRO A 191 -0.19 14.30 -0.28
N LEU A 192 0.93 14.92 -0.71
CA LEU A 192 1.95 15.39 0.22
C LEU A 192 1.46 16.69 0.87
N GLN A 193 0.83 16.57 2.02
CA GLN A 193 0.18 17.65 2.76
C GLN A 193 0.75 17.73 4.18
N PRO A 194 2.02 18.16 4.39
CA PRO A 194 2.60 18.35 5.71
C PRO A 194 1.94 19.53 6.44
N LEU A 195 2.16 19.63 7.74
CA LEU A 195 1.88 20.87 8.44
C LEU A 195 2.87 21.96 7.99
N GLU A 196 2.46 23.23 8.03
CA GLU A 196 3.27 24.35 7.57
C GLU A 196 4.64 24.41 8.24
N GLN A 197 4.68 24.25 9.56
CA GLN A 197 5.93 24.26 10.33
C GLN A 197 6.87 23.13 9.93
N ASP A 198 6.34 21.94 9.67
CA ASP A 198 7.12 20.77 9.28
C ASP A 198 7.67 20.91 7.84
N PHE A 199 6.91 21.50 6.94
CA PHE A 199 7.38 21.85 5.59
C PHE A 199 8.52 22.87 5.64
N LYS A 200 8.31 23.98 6.36
CA LYS A 200 9.29 25.08 6.44
C LYS A 200 10.62 24.65 7.06
N LYS A 201 10.61 23.67 7.96
CA LYS A 201 11.82 23.10 8.56
C LYS A 201 12.78 22.50 7.50
N TYR A 202 12.24 21.97 6.41
CA TYR A 202 13.01 21.31 5.33
C TYR A 202 13.16 22.16 4.07
N GLN A 203 12.53 23.31 3.99
CA GLN A 203 12.58 24.18 2.82
C GLN A 203 14.02 24.57 2.48
N GLY A 204 14.44 24.37 1.22
CA GLY A 204 15.79 24.64 0.73
C GLY A 204 16.82 23.54 1.01
N ARG A 205 16.55 22.57 1.90
CA ARG A 205 17.47 21.48 2.21
C ARG A 205 17.77 20.59 0.99
N TYR A 206 16.81 20.49 0.09
CA TYR A 206 16.86 19.59 -1.07
C TYR A 206 17.29 20.27 -2.38
N ASP A 207 17.73 21.53 -2.33
CA ASP A 207 18.23 22.28 -3.50
C ASP A 207 19.51 21.66 -4.06
N ILE A 208 20.25 20.89 -3.25
CA ILE A 208 21.44 20.14 -3.66
C ILE A 208 21.13 18.92 -4.54
N GLY A 209 19.86 18.48 -4.55
CA GLY A 209 19.32 17.47 -5.44
C GLY A 209 19.52 16.02 -5.02
N TRP A 210 18.80 15.15 -5.72
CA TRP A 210 18.73 13.73 -5.41
C TRP A 210 20.04 12.96 -5.55
N ASP A 211 20.93 13.34 -6.48
CA ASP A 211 22.24 12.70 -6.64
C ASP A 211 23.10 12.89 -5.37
N ALA A 212 23.15 14.12 -4.85
CA ALA A 212 23.93 14.45 -3.65
C ALA A 212 23.28 13.84 -2.37
N ILE A 213 21.97 13.92 -2.24
CA ILE A 213 21.23 13.32 -1.11
C ILE A 213 21.45 11.80 -1.07
N ARG A 214 21.31 11.12 -2.22
CA ARG A 214 21.54 9.67 -2.30
C ARG A 214 22.95 9.29 -1.88
N ALA A 215 23.96 9.95 -2.42
CA ALA A 215 25.36 9.71 -2.07
C ALA A 215 25.62 9.90 -0.56
N ALA A 216 25.05 10.97 0.04
CA ALA A 216 25.16 11.23 1.48
C ALA A 216 24.48 10.14 2.31
N ARG A 217 23.30 9.68 1.92
CA ARG A 217 22.56 8.59 2.58
C ARG A 217 23.35 7.28 2.55
N VAL A 218 23.91 6.88 1.40
CA VAL A 218 24.71 5.67 1.28
C VAL A 218 25.98 5.76 2.13
N ALA A 219 26.67 6.90 2.12
CA ALA A 219 27.85 7.12 2.97
C ALA A 219 27.50 6.96 4.46
N LYS A 220 26.38 7.55 4.90
CA LYS A 220 25.92 7.44 6.29
C LYS A 220 25.49 6.01 6.64
N GLN A 221 24.83 5.28 5.75
CA GLN A 221 24.46 3.87 5.95
C GLN A 221 25.68 2.98 6.22
N LYS A 222 26.78 3.20 5.48
CA LYS A 222 28.06 2.53 5.71
C LYS A 222 28.68 2.94 7.06
N GLN A 223 28.67 4.24 7.35
CA GLN A 223 29.22 4.80 8.61
C GLN A 223 28.52 4.23 9.86
N ILE A 224 27.20 4.08 9.83
CA ILE A 224 26.40 3.57 10.95
C ILE A 224 26.31 2.03 10.99
N GLY A 225 27.04 1.34 10.10
CA GLY A 225 27.10 -0.12 10.04
C GLY A 225 25.79 -0.79 9.60
N LEU A 226 24.90 -0.06 8.94
CA LEU A 226 23.68 -0.65 8.34
C LEU A 226 24.02 -1.45 7.08
N LEU A 227 25.00 -0.97 6.33
CA LEU A 227 25.58 -1.62 5.16
C LEU A 227 27.07 -1.92 5.39
N PRO A 228 27.60 -3.03 4.84
CA PRO A 228 29.03 -3.23 4.73
C PRO A 228 29.73 -2.04 4.04
N ALA A 229 30.97 -1.76 4.41
CA ALA A 229 31.71 -0.60 3.89
C ALA A 229 31.96 -0.66 2.37
N ASP A 230 32.06 -1.86 1.83
CA ASP A 230 32.28 -2.17 0.41
C ASP A 230 30.98 -2.34 -0.39
N SER A 231 29.81 -2.18 0.25
CA SER A 231 28.52 -2.29 -0.45
C SER A 231 28.46 -1.36 -1.64
N ALA A 232 28.03 -1.91 -2.78
CA ALA A 232 27.73 -1.14 -3.96
C ALA A 232 26.38 -0.41 -3.83
N GLU A 233 26.19 0.63 -4.62
CA GLU A 233 24.90 1.32 -4.79
C GLU A 233 24.43 1.24 -6.23
N SER A 234 23.12 1.20 -6.47
CA SER A 234 22.60 1.19 -7.82
C SER A 234 22.83 2.55 -8.50
N PRO A 235 23.27 2.53 -9.76
CA PRO A 235 23.42 3.76 -10.54
C PRO A 235 22.06 4.46 -10.74
N ARG A 236 22.12 5.74 -11.09
CA ARG A 236 20.92 6.48 -11.47
C ARG A 236 20.36 5.89 -12.77
N PRO A 237 19.07 5.49 -12.79
CA PRO A 237 18.45 4.97 -14.00
C PRO A 237 18.39 6.02 -15.13
N ASP A 238 18.45 5.58 -16.39
CA ASP A 238 18.46 6.48 -17.56
C ASP A 238 17.22 7.38 -17.65
N HIS A 239 16.08 6.94 -17.15
CA HIS A 239 14.84 7.73 -17.13
C HIS A 239 14.81 8.82 -16.04
N ILE A 240 15.82 8.90 -15.18
CA ILE A 240 16.00 9.98 -14.20
C ILE A 240 17.18 10.83 -14.63
N PRO A 241 16.98 12.12 -14.99
CA PRO A 241 18.09 12.99 -15.37
C PRO A 241 19.01 13.28 -14.18
N ALA A 242 20.25 13.64 -14.43
CA ALA A 242 21.08 14.26 -13.42
C ALA A 242 20.42 15.54 -12.91
N TRP A 243 20.49 15.82 -11.62
CA TRP A 243 19.90 17.03 -11.03
C TRP A 243 20.32 18.31 -11.76
N THR A 244 21.57 18.37 -12.18
CA THR A 244 22.14 19.51 -12.91
C THR A 244 21.56 19.71 -14.32
N LYS A 245 20.85 18.72 -14.86
CA LYS A 245 20.19 18.80 -16.17
C LYS A 245 18.77 19.33 -16.08
N LEU A 246 18.19 19.41 -14.90
CA LEU A 246 16.87 20.00 -14.69
C LEU A 246 16.92 21.51 -14.90
N SER A 247 15.83 22.10 -15.39
CA SER A 247 15.63 23.54 -15.40
C SER A 247 15.54 24.09 -13.95
N ALA A 248 15.73 25.39 -13.79
CA ALA A 248 15.62 26.02 -12.47
C ALA A 248 14.23 25.82 -11.83
N GLY A 249 13.16 25.89 -12.66
CA GLY A 249 11.79 25.62 -12.21
C GLY A 249 11.60 24.19 -11.73
N GLN A 250 12.05 23.20 -12.52
CA GLN A 250 11.99 21.78 -12.14
C GLN A 250 12.75 21.51 -10.84
N ARG A 251 13.96 22.06 -10.67
CA ARG A 251 14.72 21.92 -9.41
C ARG A 251 13.97 22.51 -8.22
N SER A 252 13.36 23.68 -8.40
CA SER A 252 12.55 24.31 -7.35
C SER A 252 11.35 23.44 -6.95
N ASP A 253 10.60 22.92 -7.92
CA ASP A 253 9.43 22.08 -7.68
C ASP A 253 9.82 20.76 -7.00
N GLU A 254 10.87 20.10 -7.49
CA GLU A 254 11.37 18.84 -6.92
C GLU A 254 11.93 19.04 -5.49
N SER A 255 12.65 20.13 -5.21
CA SER A 255 13.13 20.46 -3.87
C SER A 255 11.96 20.66 -2.90
N ARG A 256 10.90 21.33 -3.34
CA ARG A 256 9.68 21.55 -2.55
C ARG A 256 8.91 20.26 -2.32
N LEU A 257 8.81 19.36 -3.33
CA LEU A 257 8.19 18.04 -3.18
C LEU A 257 8.89 17.23 -2.08
N MET A 258 10.23 17.17 -2.12
CA MET A 258 10.97 16.44 -1.10
C MET A 258 10.89 17.11 0.28
N SER A 259 10.82 18.44 0.35
CA SER A 259 10.60 19.16 1.61
C SER A 259 9.23 18.80 2.23
N ALA A 260 8.19 18.71 1.40
CA ALA A 260 6.86 18.31 1.85
C ALA A 260 6.86 16.86 2.36
N TYR A 261 7.51 15.96 1.64
CA TYR A 261 7.66 14.57 2.02
C TYR A 261 8.41 14.41 3.36
N ALA A 262 9.54 15.11 3.51
CA ALA A 262 10.33 15.09 4.74
C ALA A 262 9.54 15.60 5.95
N GLY A 263 8.73 16.64 5.77
CA GLY A 263 7.84 17.14 6.82
C GLY A 263 6.80 16.12 7.28
N LEU A 264 6.31 15.26 6.37
CA LEU A 264 5.39 14.18 6.74
C LEU A 264 6.06 13.09 7.59
N ILE A 265 7.32 12.76 7.29
CA ILE A 265 8.11 11.80 8.09
C ILE A 265 8.45 12.38 9.47
N ASP A 266 8.90 13.63 9.52
CA ASP A 266 9.17 14.33 10.77
C ASP A 266 7.92 14.35 11.67
N ARG A 267 6.74 14.58 11.09
CA ARG A 267 5.48 14.51 11.84
C ARG A 267 5.20 13.11 12.40
N ILE A 268 5.47 12.04 11.64
CA ILE A 268 5.39 10.66 12.19
C ILE A 268 6.30 10.54 13.41
N ASP A 269 7.54 10.99 13.31
CA ASP A 269 8.52 10.88 14.41
C ASP A 269 8.09 11.68 15.65
N GLN A 270 7.59 12.90 15.48
CA GLN A 270 7.07 13.72 16.58
C GLN A 270 5.90 13.04 17.29
N GLU A 271 4.97 12.47 16.54
CA GLU A 271 3.82 11.76 17.09
C GLU A 271 4.22 10.43 17.76
N MET A 272 5.21 9.73 17.22
CA MET A 272 5.81 8.57 17.88
C MET A 272 6.50 8.97 19.19
N GLY A 273 7.20 10.11 19.20
CA GLY A 273 7.80 10.66 20.43
C GLY A 273 6.75 10.92 21.52
N ARG A 274 5.63 11.54 21.16
CA ARG A 274 4.51 11.78 22.06
C ARG A 274 3.92 10.47 22.61
N LEU A 275 3.70 9.49 21.74
CA LEU A 275 3.20 8.18 22.15
C LEU A 275 4.16 7.45 23.10
N ILE A 276 5.45 7.40 22.75
CA ILE A 276 6.49 6.75 23.57
C ILE A 276 6.58 7.40 24.96
N ALA A 277 6.55 8.74 25.04
CA ALA A 277 6.58 9.45 26.32
C ALA A 277 5.37 9.11 27.21
N GLU A 278 4.18 8.94 26.65
CA GLU A 278 2.99 8.54 27.42
C GLU A 278 3.05 7.04 27.84
N LEU A 279 3.68 6.16 27.04
CA LEU A 279 3.93 4.76 27.43
C LEU A 279 4.98 4.70 28.55
N GLU A 280 6.04 5.48 28.48
CA GLU A 280 7.10 5.57 29.49
C GLU A 280 6.53 6.08 30.82
N LYS A 281 5.77 7.18 30.79
CA LYS A 281 5.09 7.77 31.96
C LYS A 281 4.13 6.79 32.64
N ALA A 282 3.48 5.93 31.86
CA ALA A 282 2.55 4.93 32.37
C ALA A 282 3.24 3.63 32.87
N GLY A 283 4.54 3.47 32.62
CA GLY A 283 5.28 2.25 32.95
C GLY A 283 5.02 1.09 31.98
N ASP A 284 4.43 1.33 30.81
CA ASP A 284 4.12 0.28 29.83
C ASP A 284 5.28 0.02 28.86
N LEU A 285 6.17 1.02 28.65
CA LEU A 285 7.16 0.98 27.57
C LEU A 285 8.08 -0.25 27.69
N ASP A 286 8.53 -0.56 28.89
CA ASP A 286 9.47 -1.67 29.12
C ASP A 286 8.92 -3.03 28.67
N ASN A 287 7.60 -3.27 28.87
CA ASN A 287 6.95 -4.51 28.47
C ASN A 287 6.08 -4.33 27.20
N THR A 288 6.47 -3.42 26.31
CA THR A 288 5.83 -3.24 25.02
C THR A 288 6.77 -3.61 23.90
N VAL A 289 6.40 -4.59 23.08
CA VAL A 289 7.05 -4.90 21.81
C VAL A 289 6.61 -3.85 20.79
N ILE A 290 7.51 -2.99 20.35
CA ILE A 290 7.28 -2.00 19.30
C ILE A 290 7.94 -2.51 18.03
N LEU A 291 7.15 -2.67 16.94
CA LEU A 291 7.66 -2.96 15.60
C LEU A 291 7.22 -1.85 14.65
N PHE A 292 8.19 -1.11 14.11
CA PHE A 292 7.98 -0.09 13.08
C PHE A 292 8.43 -0.63 11.72
N VAL A 293 7.59 -0.49 10.67
CA VAL A 293 7.87 -0.91 9.29
C VAL A 293 7.22 0.04 8.28
N SER A 294 7.57 -0.11 6.98
CA SER A 294 6.84 0.49 5.85
C SER A 294 6.16 -0.59 5.01
N ASP A 295 5.07 -0.25 4.35
CA ASP A 295 4.26 -1.20 3.56
C ASP A 295 4.82 -1.48 2.16
N ASN A 296 5.66 -0.62 1.62
CA ASN A 296 6.41 -0.80 0.37
C ASN A 296 7.56 0.19 0.30
N GLY A 297 8.43 0.04 -0.69
CA GLY A 297 9.44 1.04 -0.99
C GLY A 297 8.85 2.37 -1.44
N ALA A 298 9.70 3.39 -1.59
CA ALA A 298 9.32 4.73 -1.99
C ALA A 298 8.44 4.74 -3.24
N CYS A 299 7.45 5.62 -3.25
CA CYS A 299 6.52 5.78 -4.36
C CYS A 299 7.15 6.63 -5.47
N PRO A 300 7.19 6.14 -6.74
CA PRO A 300 7.73 6.89 -7.87
C PRO A 300 6.66 7.67 -8.65
N PHE A 301 5.38 7.60 -8.26
CA PHE A 301 4.27 8.07 -9.09
C PHE A 301 4.04 9.56 -8.96
N HIS A 302 4.20 10.28 -10.06
CA HIS A 302 4.13 11.74 -10.11
C HIS A 302 2.74 12.33 -9.75
N ARG A 303 1.65 11.65 -9.94
CA ARG A 303 0.27 12.01 -9.53
C ARG A 303 -0.09 13.51 -9.61
N GLY A 304 0.52 14.27 -10.52
CA GLY A 304 0.27 15.70 -10.70
C GLY A 304 1.36 16.63 -10.15
N GLY A 305 2.39 16.09 -9.47
CA GLY A 305 3.53 16.88 -8.97
C GLY A 305 3.14 18.02 -8.02
N ALA A 306 4.02 19.01 -7.85
CA ALA A 306 3.70 20.24 -7.15
C ALA A 306 2.72 21.09 -7.96
N THR A 307 1.68 21.62 -7.32
CA THR A 307 0.77 22.57 -7.96
C THR A 307 1.44 23.95 -7.98
N PRO A 308 1.67 24.57 -9.15
CA PRO A 308 2.32 25.87 -9.23
C PRO A 308 1.60 26.92 -8.38
N ASN A 309 2.38 27.76 -7.71
CA ASN A 309 1.90 28.87 -6.86
C ASN A 309 0.95 28.45 -5.71
N THR A 310 1.03 27.19 -5.29
CA THR A 310 0.33 26.70 -4.10
C THR A 310 1.32 26.15 -3.08
N GLU A 311 0.98 26.26 -1.82
CA GLU A 311 1.76 25.67 -0.74
C GLU A 311 1.17 24.30 -0.35
N PRO A 312 1.99 23.30 0.06
CA PRO A 312 1.51 21.94 0.27
C PRO A 312 0.64 21.77 1.52
N TYR A 313 0.67 22.71 2.44
CA TYR A 313 0.04 22.62 3.76
C TYR A 313 -1.44 23.09 3.80
N HIS A 314 -2.18 22.79 2.73
CA HIS A 314 -3.62 23.08 2.63
C HIS A 314 -4.42 21.87 2.17
N ALA A 315 -5.65 21.74 2.66
CA ALA A 315 -6.56 20.67 2.29
C ALA A 315 -6.88 20.59 0.78
N THR A 316 -6.75 21.72 0.08
CA THR A 316 -7.04 21.83 -1.36
C THR A 316 -5.89 21.38 -2.26
N THR A 317 -4.68 21.20 -1.70
CA THR A 317 -3.50 20.79 -2.49
C THR A 317 -3.46 19.29 -2.73
N ARG A 318 -2.84 18.87 -3.83
CA ARG A 318 -2.72 17.46 -4.23
C ARG A 318 -1.32 17.17 -4.78
N TRP A 319 -0.30 17.54 -4.02
CA TRP A 319 1.07 17.26 -4.40
C TRP A 319 1.34 15.76 -4.40
N GLY A 320 2.01 15.29 -5.46
CA GLY A 320 2.36 13.89 -5.65
C GLY A 320 3.81 13.58 -5.29
N ASP A 321 4.21 12.35 -5.60
CA ASP A 321 5.59 11.90 -5.46
C ASP A 321 6.43 12.22 -6.70
N SER A 322 7.72 11.88 -6.64
CA SER A 322 8.68 12.04 -7.73
C SER A 322 9.53 10.79 -7.89
N THR A 323 9.76 10.38 -9.14
CA THR A 323 10.58 9.20 -9.45
C THR A 323 12.05 9.42 -9.06
N GLY A 324 12.58 10.64 -9.28
CA GLY A 324 13.95 10.98 -8.88
C GLY A 324 14.15 10.89 -7.37
N TRP A 325 13.22 11.43 -6.60
CA TRP A 325 13.27 11.29 -5.14
C TRP A 325 13.00 9.87 -4.68
N ALA A 326 12.14 9.10 -5.34
CA ALA A 326 11.93 7.70 -4.98
C ALA A 326 13.22 6.88 -5.10
N TRP A 327 14.04 7.13 -6.14
CA TRP A 327 15.36 6.53 -6.26
C TRP A 327 16.32 6.93 -5.12
N ALA A 328 16.34 8.19 -4.72
CA ALA A 328 17.16 8.64 -3.59
C ALA A 328 16.67 8.05 -2.26
N ARG A 329 15.36 7.98 -2.05
CA ARG A 329 14.74 7.45 -0.83
C ARG A 329 14.91 5.95 -0.63
N ASN A 330 15.14 5.20 -1.71
CA ASN A 330 15.43 3.75 -1.64
C ASN A 330 16.92 3.41 -1.62
N SER A 331 17.81 4.37 -1.31
CA SER A 331 19.25 4.13 -1.24
C SER A 331 19.59 2.90 -0.37
N PRO A 332 20.47 2.00 -0.82
CA PRO A 332 21.27 1.99 -2.04
C PRO A 332 20.61 1.28 -3.23
N PHE A 333 19.37 0.83 -3.07
CA PHE A 333 18.70 -0.11 -3.95
C PHE A 333 18.18 0.53 -5.24
N ARG A 334 17.85 -0.34 -6.21
CA ARG A 334 17.22 0.03 -7.47
C ARG A 334 15.70 -0.18 -7.42
N PHE A 335 14.96 0.51 -8.28
CA PHE A 335 13.50 0.48 -8.40
C PHE A 335 12.73 0.95 -7.15
N TYR A 336 11.40 0.70 -7.15
CA TYR A 336 10.43 1.42 -6.33
C TYR A 336 9.22 0.56 -6.02
N LYS A 337 8.28 1.10 -5.27
CA LYS A 337 6.93 0.56 -5.06
C LYS A 337 6.37 -0.12 -6.31
N GLN A 338 5.75 -1.27 -6.13
CA GLN A 338 5.19 -2.19 -7.12
C GLN A 338 6.19 -3.10 -7.84
N ASN A 339 7.51 -2.88 -7.68
CA ASN A 339 8.53 -3.75 -8.25
C ASN A 339 9.08 -4.72 -7.19
N GLN A 340 9.52 -5.91 -7.63
CA GLN A 340 10.04 -6.94 -6.74
C GLN A 340 11.57 -6.87 -6.56
N PHE A 341 12.21 -5.80 -7.02
CA PHE A 341 13.60 -5.47 -6.71
C PHE A 341 13.72 -4.90 -5.30
N GLU A 342 14.95 -4.88 -4.75
CA GLU A 342 15.18 -4.46 -3.36
C GLU A 342 14.55 -3.10 -3.02
N GLY A 343 14.62 -2.11 -3.93
CA GLY A 343 14.01 -0.79 -3.68
C GLY A 343 12.47 -0.80 -3.60
N GLY A 344 11.83 -1.83 -4.14
CA GLY A 344 10.36 -1.99 -4.03
C GLY A 344 9.92 -2.73 -2.77
N ILE A 345 10.74 -3.67 -2.30
CA ILE A 345 10.37 -4.62 -1.24
C ILE A 345 11.12 -4.46 0.08
N SER A 346 12.29 -3.81 0.10
CA SER A 346 13.02 -3.57 1.35
C SER A 346 12.40 -2.41 2.12
N THR A 347 12.11 -2.63 3.40
CA THR A 347 11.54 -1.64 4.30
C THR A 347 12.48 -1.37 5.47
N PRO A 348 12.57 -0.13 5.97
CA PRO A 348 13.14 0.08 7.29
C PRO A 348 12.31 -0.67 8.32
N ALA A 349 12.95 -1.39 9.23
CA ALA A 349 12.28 -2.13 10.30
C ALA A 349 13.04 -1.99 11.62
N ILE A 350 12.33 -1.48 12.63
CA ILE A 350 12.86 -1.28 13.99
C ILE A 350 12.03 -2.14 14.94
N LEU A 351 12.69 -3.01 15.71
CA LEU A 351 12.08 -3.77 16.78
C LEU A 351 12.67 -3.33 18.13
N HIS A 352 11.81 -2.89 19.04
CA HIS A 352 12.19 -2.42 20.37
C HIS A 352 11.37 -3.14 21.44
N TRP A 353 12.02 -3.72 22.44
CA TRP A 353 11.37 -4.37 23.58
C TRP A 353 12.33 -4.47 24.77
N PRO A 354 12.44 -3.49 25.65
CA PRO A 354 13.42 -3.46 26.74
C PRO A 354 13.38 -4.70 27.64
N ALA A 355 12.21 -5.16 28.07
CA ALA A 355 12.11 -6.29 28.99
C ALA A 355 12.44 -7.64 28.35
N GLY A 356 12.18 -7.82 27.04
CA GLY A 356 12.27 -9.15 26.40
C GLY A 356 13.41 -9.33 25.43
N LEU A 357 13.99 -8.25 24.90
CA LEU A 357 15.08 -8.32 23.94
C LEU A 357 16.37 -8.80 24.60
N LYS A 358 16.94 -9.90 24.08
CA LYS A 358 18.22 -10.46 24.57
C LYS A 358 19.39 -10.16 23.64
N GLN A 359 19.15 -9.70 22.44
CA GLN A 359 20.17 -9.16 21.54
C GLN A 359 20.72 -7.84 22.09
N LYS A 360 21.98 -7.54 21.74
CA LYS A 360 22.60 -6.25 22.09
C LYS A 360 21.79 -5.10 21.47
N PRO A 361 21.33 -4.13 22.27
CA PRO A 361 20.65 -2.94 21.73
C PRO A 361 21.48 -2.23 20.66
N GLY A 362 20.83 -1.68 19.65
CA GLY A 362 21.45 -1.01 18.51
C GLY A 362 22.02 -1.96 17.44
N SER A 363 21.94 -3.28 17.64
CA SER A 363 22.41 -4.26 16.66
C SER A 363 21.65 -4.20 15.34
N VAL A 364 22.33 -4.59 14.25
CA VAL A 364 21.75 -4.78 12.92
C VAL A 364 21.55 -6.27 12.68
N VAL A 365 20.31 -6.66 12.37
CA VAL A 365 19.93 -8.02 11.98
C VAL A 365 20.01 -8.12 10.45
N SER A 366 20.89 -9.00 9.96
CA SER A 366 21.07 -9.25 8.53
C SER A 366 20.30 -10.47 8.01
N SER A 367 19.72 -11.29 8.89
CA SER A 367 18.87 -12.40 8.48
C SER A 367 17.61 -11.87 7.77
N PRO A 368 17.24 -12.43 6.60
CA PRO A 368 16.03 -12.03 5.89
C PRO A 368 14.78 -12.25 6.74
N ALA A 369 13.96 -11.23 6.90
CA ALA A 369 12.65 -11.25 7.53
C ALA A 369 11.60 -10.66 6.58
N HIS A 370 10.33 -10.90 6.82
CA HIS A 370 9.24 -10.42 5.97
C HIS A 370 8.01 -10.07 6.81
N LEU A 371 7.12 -9.23 6.31
CA LEU A 371 5.87 -8.87 6.99
C LEU A 371 5.03 -10.11 7.40
N VAL A 372 5.08 -11.22 6.65
CA VAL A 372 4.39 -12.47 7.01
C VAL A 372 4.89 -13.09 8.34
N ASP A 373 6.07 -12.69 8.81
CA ASP A 373 6.67 -13.23 10.03
C ASP A 373 6.08 -12.58 11.31
N VAL A 374 5.35 -11.47 11.15
CA VAL A 374 4.82 -10.70 12.29
C VAL A 374 3.75 -11.46 13.06
N LEU A 375 2.77 -12.05 12.36
CA LEU A 375 1.70 -12.81 13.03
C LEU A 375 2.25 -14.01 13.82
N PRO A 376 3.08 -14.92 13.26
CA PRO A 376 3.62 -16.04 14.05
C PRO A 376 4.50 -15.55 15.22
N THR A 377 5.24 -14.44 15.05
CA THR A 377 6.04 -13.86 16.13
C THR A 377 5.18 -13.36 17.28
N PHE A 378 4.18 -12.53 16.98
CA PHE A 378 3.31 -11.98 18.03
C PHE A 378 2.46 -13.06 18.70
N ALA A 379 2.00 -14.06 17.94
CA ALA A 379 1.29 -15.21 18.50
C ALA A 379 2.18 -16.00 19.48
N GLU A 380 3.43 -16.27 19.12
CA GLU A 380 4.38 -16.98 19.99
C GLU A 380 4.68 -16.17 21.26
N LEU A 381 5.02 -14.88 21.13
CA LEU A 381 5.30 -14.02 22.28
C LEU A 381 4.10 -13.83 23.20
N ALA A 382 2.88 -13.90 22.66
CA ALA A 382 1.63 -13.84 23.42
C ALA A 382 1.22 -15.18 24.05
N GLY A 383 1.87 -16.29 23.69
CA GLY A 383 1.39 -17.63 24.01
C GLY A 383 0.06 -17.98 23.35
N ALA A 384 -0.29 -17.33 22.25
CA ALA A 384 -1.53 -17.50 21.52
C ALA A 384 -1.41 -18.58 20.43
N LYS A 385 -2.50 -19.33 20.22
CA LYS A 385 -2.55 -20.32 19.13
C LYS A 385 -3.17 -19.70 17.89
N VAL A 386 -2.52 -19.85 16.73
CA VAL A 386 -3.10 -19.47 15.45
C VAL A 386 -4.10 -20.56 15.03
N PRO A 387 -5.39 -20.23 14.86
CA PRO A 387 -6.40 -21.21 14.48
C PRO A 387 -6.15 -21.76 13.07
N THR A 388 -6.35 -23.07 12.89
CA THR A 388 -6.33 -23.76 11.59
C THR A 388 -7.71 -23.84 10.94
N SER A 389 -8.77 -23.49 11.68
CA SER A 389 -10.15 -23.35 11.20
C SER A 389 -10.79 -22.14 11.86
N TYR A 390 -11.79 -21.53 11.22
CA TYR A 390 -12.54 -20.39 11.74
C TYR A 390 -14.01 -20.53 11.35
N PRO A 391 -14.96 -19.99 12.15
CA PRO A 391 -16.40 -20.28 11.96
C PRO A 391 -16.94 -20.01 10.54
N ASP A 392 -16.45 -18.96 9.86
CA ASP A 392 -16.95 -18.49 8.56
C ASP A 392 -15.97 -18.72 7.41
N ARG A 393 -14.76 -19.28 7.68
CA ARG A 393 -13.73 -19.47 6.66
C ARG A 393 -12.68 -20.51 7.04
N GLN A 394 -12.02 -21.07 6.03
CA GLN A 394 -10.90 -22.00 6.20
C GLN A 394 -9.58 -21.25 5.93
N PRO A 395 -8.78 -20.97 6.97
CA PRO A 395 -7.50 -20.31 6.80
C PRO A 395 -6.49 -21.19 6.06
N SER A 396 -5.77 -20.61 5.12
CA SER A 396 -4.60 -21.22 4.51
C SER A 396 -3.47 -21.40 5.53
N PRO A 397 -2.50 -22.29 5.32
CA PRO A 397 -1.33 -22.41 6.19
C PRO A 397 -0.55 -21.08 6.31
N LEU A 398 0.17 -20.90 7.42
CA LEU A 398 1.07 -19.76 7.58
C LEU A 398 2.23 -19.85 6.56
N ALA A 399 2.63 -18.69 6.05
CA ALA A 399 3.80 -18.54 5.19
C ALA A 399 5.01 -17.99 5.96
N GLY A 400 4.76 -17.25 7.04
CA GLY A 400 5.77 -16.66 7.89
C GLY A 400 6.33 -17.62 8.93
N VAL A 401 7.50 -17.23 9.45
CA VAL A 401 8.20 -17.89 10.56
C VAL A 401 8.36 -16.90 11.71
N SER A 402 8.47 -17.41 12.94
CA SER A 402 8.63 -16.52 14.11
C SER A 402 10.03 -15.90 14.17
N LEU A 403 10.08 -14.62 14.53
CA LEU A 403 11.32 -13.87 14.83
C LEU A 403 11.72 -13.99 16.31
N ALA A 404 10.96 -14.73 17.13
CA ALA A 404 11.26 -14.92 18.56
C ALA A 404 12.68 -15.45 18.82
N PRO A 405 13.28 -16.36 18.02
CA PRO A 405 14.67 -16.77 18.19
C PRO A 405 15.65 -15.60 18.08
N ILE A 406 15.46 -14.66 17.13
CA ILE A 406 16.30 -13.44 17.02
C ILE A 406 16.12 -12.58 18.27
N ILE A 407 14.89 -12.35 18.72
CA ILE A 407 14.59 -11.55 19.92
C ILE A 407 15.26 -12.16 21.16
N ALA A 408 15.27 -13.49 21.25
CA ALA A 408 15.90 -14.24 22.34
C ALA A 408 17.46 -14.31 22.27
N GLY A 409 18.07 -13.61 21.31
CA GLY A 409 19.55 -13.57 21.19
C GLY A 409 20.16 -14.71 20.36
N GLY A 410 19.33 -15.55 19.75
CA GLY A 410 19.72 -16.63 18.84
C GLY A 410 19.77 -16.19 17.37
N GLN A 411 19.82 -17.19 16.50
CA GLN A 411 19.74 -17.03 15.05
C GLN A 411 18.43 -17.64 14.54
N MET A 412 17.95 -17.13 13.43
CA MET A 412 16.85 -17.81 12.73
C MET A 412 17.35 -19.13 12.11
N GLU A 413 16.55 -20.16 12.25
CA GLU A 413 16.71 -21.34 11.41
C GLU A 413 16.51 -20.99 9.92
N ALA A 414 16.95 -21.87 9.02
CA ALA A 414 16.74 -21.67 7.58
C ALA A 414 15.26 -21.48 7.29
N ARG A 415 14.90 -20.28 6.83
CA ARG A 415 13.52 -19.96 6.50
C ARG A 415 13.09 -20.53 5.15
N PRO A 416 11.79 -20.81 4.94
CA PRO A 416 11.24 -21.06 3.62
C PRO A 416 11.49 -19.85 2.69
N PRO A 417 11.54 -20.07 1.36
CA PRO A 417 11.70 -18.97 0.41
C PRO A 417 10.63 -17.90 0.56
N ILE A 418 11.03 -16.66 0.33
CA ILE A 418 10.11 -15.52 0.27
C ILE A 418 9.56 -15.45 -1.15
N HIS A 419 8.25 -15.66 -1.28
CA HIS A 419 7.53 -15.54 -2.54
C HIS A 419 7.19 -14.07 -2.81
N LEU A 420 7.60 -13.57 -3.97
CA LEU A 420 7.46 -12.19 -4.38
C LEU A 420 6.54 -12.12 -5.61
N LEU A 421 5.43 -11.38 -5.49
CA LEU A 421 4.47 -11.21 -6.57
C LEU A 421 3.64 -9.94 -6.36
N PHE A 422 3.66 -9.07 -7.35
CA PHE A 422 2.68 -8.00 -7.48
C PHE A 422 2.44 -7.69 -8.97
N SER A 423 1.18 -7.79 -9.42
CA SER A 423 0.82 -7.65 -10.84
C SER A 423 1.64 -8.63 -11.70
N THR A 424 2.44 -8.11 -12.61
CA THR A 424 3.34 -8.89 -13.49
C THR A 424 4.79 -8.93 -13.00
N ASP A 425 5.12 -8.20 -11.94
CA ASP A 425 6.43 -8.26 -11.29
C ASP A 425 6.49 -9.45 -10.33
N ARG A 426 7.54 -10.26 -10.43
CA ARG A 426 7.65 -11.52 -9.74
C ARG A 426 9.08 -11.81 -9.27
N GLY A 427 9.23 -12.67 -8.26
CA GLY A 427 10.53 -13.07 -7.77
C GLY A 427 10.46 -14.10 -6.65
N LEU A 428 11.64 -14.62 -6.29
CA LEU A 428 11.84 -15.55 -5.20
C LEU A 428 13.16 -15.24 -4.49
N ARG A 429 13.13 -15.07 -3.17
CA ARG A 429 14.32 -15.00 -2.34
C ARG A 429 14.52 -16.33 -1.64
N ASP A 430 15.55 -17.09 -1.98
CA ASP A 430 15.81 -18.44 -1.49
C ASP A 430 17.27 -18.60 -1.07
N GLY A 431 17.51 -18.73 0.23
CA GLY A 431 18.86 -18.78 0.80
C GLY A 431 19.69 -17.54 0.42
N GLU A 432 20.79 -17.69 -0.28
CA GLU A 432 21.67 -16.60 -0.72
C GLU A 432 21.26 -16.00 -2.07
N TRP A 433 20.30 -16.59 -2.76
CA TRP A 433 19.93 -16.21 -4.11
C TRP A 433 18.59 -15.44 -4.14
N LYS A 434 18.52 -14.49 -5.05
CA LYS A 434 17.28 -13.82 -5.43
C LYS A 434 17.09 -13.91 -6.94
N LEU A 435 15.96 -14.50 -7.33
CA LEU A 435 15.46 -14.54 -8.69
C LEU A 435 14.37 -13.48 -8.83
N VAL A 436 14.43 -12.63 -9.83
CA VAL A 436 13.46 -11.55 -10.03
C VAL A 436 13.19 -11.33 -11.52
N SER A 437 11.99 -10.84 -11.85
CA SER A 437 11.60 -10.55 -13.24
C SER A 437 10.72 -9.31 -13.25
N PHE A 438 11.15 -8.30 -13.99
CA PHE A 438 10.43 -7.05 -14.19
C PHE A 438 9.33 -7.23 -15.24
N GLN A 439 8.09 -6.95 -14.91
CA GLN A 439 6.92 -7.02 -15.81
C GLN A 439 6.84 -8.32 -16.63
N SER A 440 7.07 -9.46 -15.97
CA SER A 440 7.11 -10.79 -16.61
C SER A 440 8.21 -10.96 -17.68
N GLY A 441 9.21 -10.09 -17.70
CA GLY A 441 10.40 -10.20 -18.54
C GLY A 441 11.25 -11.43 -18.20
N PRO A 442 12.46 -11.53 -18.77
CA PRO A 442 13.42 -12.56 -18.41
C PRO A 442 13.69 -12.60 -16.91
N TRP A 443 14.09 -13.78 -16.43
CA TRP A 443 14.57 -13.92 -15.06
C TRP A 443 15.98 -13.34 -14.95
N GLU A 444 16.20 -12.51 -13.94
CA GLU A 444 17.49 -12.02 -13.47
C GLU A 444 17.84 -12.72 -12.15
N LEU A 445 19.08 -13.12 -11.97
CA LEU A 445 19.55 -13.84 -10.77
C LEU A 445 20.66 -13.05 -10.06
N TYR A 446 20.51 -12.88 -8.73
CA TYR A 446 21.45 -12.12 -7.91
C TYR A 446 21.92 -12.92 -6.69
N HIS A 447 23.23 -12.84 -6.37
CA HIS A 447 23.81 -13.41 -5.16
C HIS A 447 23.81 -12.35 -4.06
N MET A 448 22.81 -12.41 -3.21
CA MET A 448 22.50 -11.34 -2.24
C MET A 448 23.56 -11.03 -1.19
N PRO A 449 24.40 -11.97 -0.72
CA PRO A 449 25.50 -11.66 0.18
C PRO A 449 26.53 -10.67 -0.40
N THR A 450 26.74 -10.70 -1.71
CA THR A 450 27.74 -9.86 -2.40
C THR A 450 27.13 -8.77 -3.28
N ASP A 451 25.85 -8.88 -3.64
CA ASP A 451 25.18 -7.94 -4.55
C ASP A 451 23.75 -7.62 -4.12
N ARG A 452 23.61 -6.97 -2.96
CA ARG A 452 22.31 -6.49 -2.48
C ARG A 452 21.68 -5.39 -3.34
N ALA A 453 22.49 -4.67 -4.10
CA ALA A 453 22.01 -3.61 -4.99
C ALA A 453 21.52 -4.12 -6.35
N GLU A 454 21.61 -5.44 -6.60
CA GLU A 454 21.13 -6.12 -7.81
C GLU A 454 21.75 -5.54 -9.09
N LEU A 455 23.10 -5.45 -9.12
CA LEU A 455 23.85 -4.82 -10.21
C LEU A 455 24.38 -5.83 -11.23
N HIS A 456 24.62 -7.07 -10.80
CA HIS A 456 25.29 -8.08 -11.62
C HIS A 456 24.37 -9.27 -11.78
N ASP A 457 23.58 -9.25 -12.87
CA ASP A 457 22.78 -10.40 -13.25
C ASP A 457 23.68 -11.56 -13.67
N VAL A 458 23.64 -12.65 -12.87
CA VAL A 458 24.41 -13.87 -13.10
C VAL A 458 23.54 -15.03 -13.62
N ALA A 459 22.34 -14.75 -14.15
CA ALA A 459 21.42 -15.78 -14.63
C ALA A 459 22.05 -16.65 -15.71
N ALA A 460 22.84 -16.05 -16.62
CA ALA A 460 23.51 -16.79 -17.68
C ALA A 460 24.63 -17.71 -17.18
N GLN A 461 25.26 -17.37 -16.04
CA GLN A 461 26.32 -18.18 -15.42
C GLN A 461 25.77 -19.33 -14.57
N HIS A 462 24.51 -19.23 -14.10
CA HIS A 462 23.87 -20.20 -13.20
C HIS A 462 22.49 -20.65 -13.69
N PRO A 463 22.39 -21.20 -14.92
CA PRO A 463 21.09 -21.58 -15.50
C PRO A 463 20.35 -22.66 -14.70
N ASP A 464 21.07 -23.52 -14.00
CA ASP A 464 20.54 -24.55 -13.11
C ASP A 464 19.82 -23.95 -11.90
N ILE A 465 20.40 -22.91 -11.29
CA ILE A 465 19.79 -22.16 -10.17
C ILE A 465 18.54 -21.44 -10.66
N VAL A 466 18.62 -20.75 -11.81
CA VAL A 466 17.47 -20.07 -12.41
C VAL A 466 16.33 -21.07 -12.64
N GLN A 467 16.58 -22.21 -13.28
CA GLN A 467 15.56 -23.21 -13.56
C GLN A 467 14.92 -23.77 -12.27
N ARG A 468 15.73 -24.09 -11.27
CA ARG A 468 15.28 -24.60 -9.97
C ARG A 468 14.40 -23.56 -9.25
N MET A 469 14.87 -22.30 -9.16
CA MET A 469 14.15 -21.24 -8.47
C MET A 469 12.89 -20.81 -9.22
N ALA A 470 12.92 -20.73 -10.54
CA ALA A 470 11.75 -20.44 -11.36
C ALA A 470 10.68 -21.51 -11.18
N LYS A 471 11.08 -22.81 -11.24
CA LYS A 471 10.15 -23.91 -10.96
C LYS A 471 9.54 -23.78 -9.56
N ARG A 472 10.35 -23.50 -8.55
CA ARG A 472 9.90 -23.33 -7.16
C ARG A 472 8.92 -22.15 -7.03
N TRP A 473 9.21 -21.03 -7.70
CA TRP A 473 8.29 -19.89 -7.74
C TRP A 473 6.94 -20.29 -8.37
N HIS A 474 6.94 -21.00 -9.48
CA HIS A 474 5.71 -21.49 -10.12
C HIS A 474 4.93 -22.45 -9.22
N ASP A 475 5.60 -23.41 -8.57
CA ASP A 475 4.97 -24.34 -7.65
C ASP A 475 4.33 -23.60 -6.45
N MET A 476 5.01 -22.61 -5.88
CA MET A 476 4.47 -21.76 -4.81
C MET A 476 3.31 -20.90 -5.31
N THR A 477 3.40 -20.35 -6.51
CA THR A 477 2.35 -19.54 -7.12
C THR A 477 1.11 -20.39 -7.40
N ALA A 478 1.25 -21.61 -7.88
CA ALA A 478 0.15 -22.55 -8.06
C ALA A 478 -0.58 -22.78 -6.73
N ASN A 479 0.13 -23.03 -5.64
CA ASN A 479 -0.44 -23.20 -4.30
C ASN A 479 -1.09 -21.90 -3.76
N VAL A 480 -0.64 -20.74 -4.21
CA VAL A 480 -1.18 -19.42 -3.83
C VAL A 480 -2.43 -19.08 -4.66
N LEU A 481 -2.48 -19.50 -5.93
CA LEU A 481 -3.54 -19.16 -6.89
C LEU A 481 -4.62 -20.23 -7.06
N THR A 482 -4.30 -21.51 -6.85
CA THR A 482 -5.20 -22.66 -7.12
C THR A 482 -6.49 -22.67 -6.32
N THR A 483 -6.61 -21.85 -5.33
CA THR A 483 -7.87 -21.66 -4.62
C THR A 483 -8.87 -20.75 -5.36
N GLN A 484 -8.51 -20.21 -6.54
CA GLN A 484 -9.41 -19.44 -7.42
C GLN A 484 -9.52 -20.01 -8.84
N GLY A 485 -8.92 -21.19 -9.12
CA GLY A 485 -9.14 -21.93 -10.38
C GLY A 485 -8.61 -21.27 -11.67
N LYS A 486 -7.74 -20.25 -11.59
CA LYS A 486 -7.11 -19.63 -12.77
C LYS A 486 -5.59 -19.71 -12.64
N GLU A 487 -4.98 -20.52 -13.51
CA GLU A 487 -3.54 -20.47 -13.74
C GLU A 487 -3.16 -19.05 -14.20
N ALA A 488 -2.15 -18.45 -13.54
CA ALA A 488 -1.48 -17.30 -14.11
C ALA A 488 -0.80 -17.78 -15.40
N GLN A 489 -1.38 -17.47 -16.55
CA GLN A 489 -0.75 -17.73 -17.84
C GLN A 489 0.63 -17.05 -17.81
N PRO A 490 1.71 -17.77 -18.19
CA PRO A 490 3.00 -17.12 -18.40
C PRO A 490 2.79 -16.07 -19.49
N VAL A 491 2.95 -14.81 -19.15
CA VAL A 491 2.91 -13.75 -20.15
C VAL A 491 4.09 -13.96 -21.07
N ALA A 492 3.80 -14.28 -22.33
CA ALA A 492 4.79 -14.54 -23.34
C ALA A 492 5.64 -13.28 -23.56
N THR A 493 6.96 -13.50 -23.54
CA THR A 493 8.04 -12.70 -24.10
C THR A 493 8.09 -11.21 -23.76
N ALA A 494 9.22 -10.81 -23.22
CA ALA A 494 9.68 -9.45 -23.02
C ALA A 494 9.68 -8.64 -24.33
N ALA A 495 8.57 -8.02 -24.64
CA ALA A 495 8.65 -6.74 -25.31
C ALA A 495 9.32 -5.78 -24.30
N THR A 496 10.32 -5.03 -24.75
CA THR A 496 11.04 -4.00 -24.00
C THR A 496 10.20 -3.42 -22.88
N ALA A 497 10.62 -3.63 -21.62
CA ALA A 497 9.92 -3.17 -20.44
C ALA A 497 9.61 -1.67 -20.59
N LYS A 498 8.36 -1.34 -20.89
CA LYS A 498 7.95 0.06 -20.98
C LYS A 498 7.94 0.64 -19.58
N LEU A 499 8.57 1.79 -19.43
CA LEU A 499 8.49 2.56 -18.19
C LEU A 499 7.02 2.73 -17.80
N ASN A 500 6.73 2.67 -16.50
CA ASN A 500 5.39 2.90 -16.02
C ASN A 500 4.97 4.34 -16.36
N PRO A 501 3.86 4.55 -17.07
CA PRO A 501 3.42 5.88 -17.49
C PRO A 501 3.08 6.84 -16.33
N GLY A 502 2.96 6.32 -15.11
CA GLY A 502 2.75 7.13 -13.90
C GLY A 502 4.05 7.65 -13.26
N TRP A 503 5.22 7.26 -13.77
CA TRP A 503 6.50 7.80 -13.30
C TRP A 503 6.72 9.24 -13.80
N SER A 504 7.56 10.00 -13.11
CA SER A 504 7.89 11.36 -13.53
C SER A 504 8.59 11.36 -14.89
N HIS A 505 8.18 12.27 -15.76
CA HIS A 505 8.80 12.53 -17.04
C HIS A 505 9.51 13.89 -16.94
N TYR A 506 10.80 13.90 -17.16
CA TYR A 506 11.65 15.10 -17.04
C TYR A 506 12.03 15.68 -18.38
N ASP A 507 11.50 15.14 -19.49
CA ASP A 507 11.78 15.63 -20.83
C ASP A 507 10.99 16.93 -21.08
N ASP A 508 11.71 18.03 -21.35
CA ASP A 508 11.13 19.34 -21.66
C ASP A 508 10.30 19.34 -22.96
N THR A 509 10.41 18.27 -23.78
CA THR A 509 9.65 18.12 -25.03
C THR A 509 8.23 17.56 -24.79
N VAL A 510 7.96 16.98 -23.64
CA VAL A 510 6.61 16.62 -23.19
C VAL A 510 6.13 17.73 -22.27
N PRO A 511 5.15 18.56 -22.66
CA PRO A 511 4.60 19.56 -21.76
C PRO A 511 4.11 18.84 -20.51
N THR A 512 4.69 19.14 -19.35
CA THR A 512 4.04 18.87 -18.06
C THR A 512 2.61 19.35 -18.26
N GLN A 513 1.62 18.45 -18.08
CA GLN A 513 0.22 18.84 -18.17
C GLN A 513 -0.13 19.75 -16.97
N THR A 514 0.56 20.87 -16.90
CA THR A 514 0.07 22.03 -16.18
C THR A 514 -1.02 22.61 -17.08
N LYS A 515 -2.26 22.36 -16.76
CA LYS A 515 -3.36 23.15 -17.29
C LYS A 515 -3.17 24.59 -16.82
N SER A 516 -2.25 25.33 -17.48
CA SER A 516 -2.32 26.78 -17.47
C SER A 516 -3.63 27.14 -18.18
N LYS A 517 -4.46 27.94 -17.54
CA LYS A 517 -5.50 28.70 -18.24
C LYS A 517 -4.81 29.61 -19.24
N ALA A 518 -4.43 29.08 -20.41
CA ALA A 518 -4.06 29.87 -21.57
C ALA A 518 -5.36 30.20 -22.28
N ASN A 519 -5.67 31.46 -22.32
CA ASN A 519 -6.68 32.06 -23.20
C ASN A 519 -6.54 31.55 -24.63
N GLY A 520 -7.63 30.98 -25.15
CA GLY A 520 -7.99 31.07 -26.53
C GLY A 520 -7.24 30.21 -27.53
N LYS A 521 -7.70 28.98 -27.69
CA LYS A 521 -8.21 28.35 -28.91
C LYS A 521 -8.70 26.95 -28.51
N LYS A 522 -10.01 26.76 -28.47
CA LYS A 522 -10.64 25.47 -28.30
C LYS A 522 -10.08 24.50 -29.32
N LYS A 523 -9.33 23.46 -28.87
CA LYS A 523 -9.19 22.26 -29.67
C LYS A 523 -10.58 21.71 -29.90
N PRO A 524 -10.92 21.24 -31.11
CA PRO A 524 -12.26 20.72 -31.37
C PRO A 524 -12.57 19.62 -30.39
N ALA A 525 -13.77 19.66 -29.80
CA ALA A 525 -14.32 18.61 -28.97
C ALA A 525 -14.20 17.28 -29.74
N GLN A 526 -13.67 16.27 -29.10
CA GLN A 526 -13.67 14.91 -29.65
C GLN A 526 -15.15 14.54 -29.84
N ALA A 527 -15.52 14.10 -31.04
CA ALA A 527 -16.89 13.79 -31.37
C ALA A 527 -17.47 12.83 -30.32
N ALA A 528 -18.72 13.05 -29.89
CA ALA A 528 -19.46 12.23 -28.94
C ALA A 528 -19.69 10.76 -29.38
N SER A 529 -18.94 10.29 -30.38
CA SER A 529 -18.95 8.96 -30.98
C SER A 529 -17.66 8.16 -30.78
N ALA A 530 -16.72 8.60 -29.95
CA ALA A 530 -15.54 7.80 -29.63
C ALA A 530 -15.96 6.51 -28.88
N LEU A 531 -15.38 5.36 -29.26
CA LEU A 531 -15.66 4.07 -28.60
C LEU A 531 -15.43 4.16 -27.08
N PRO A 532 -16.30 3.52 -26.28
CA PRO A 532 -16.12 3.47 -24.83
C PRO A 532 -14.87 2.69 -24.48
N ARG A 533 -14.30 2.99 -23.32
CA ARG A 533 -13.14 2.28 -22.77
C ARG A 533 -13.61 1.11 -21.92
N ALA A 534 -13.09 -0.08 -22.21
CA ALA A 534 -13.26 -1.24 -21.33
C ALA A 534 -12.66 -0.99 -19.95
N ARG A 535 -13.37 -1.39 -18.91
CA ARG A 535 -12.92 -1.32 -17.53
C ARG A 535 -12.23 -2.62 -17.09
N LYS A 536 -11.78 -2.64 -15.84
CA LYS A 536 -11.30 -3.82 -15.16
C LYS A 536 -12.33 -4.96 -15.34
N ASP A 537 -11.85 -6.16 -15.50
CA ASP A 537 -12.68 -7.36 -15.70
C ASP A 537 -13.54 -7.33 -16.99
N THR A 538 -13.19 -6.50 -18.00
CA THR A 538 -13.91 -6.40 -19.27
C THR A 538 -12.95 -6.49 -20.44
N GLN A 539 -13.22 -7.40 -21.37
CA GLN A 539 -12.65 -7.37 -22.71
C GLN A 539 -13.73 -6.86 -23.67
N LEU A 540 -13.43 -5.79 -24.40
CA LEU A 540 -14.35 -5.16 -25.34
C LEU A 540 -13.90 -5.42 -26.78
N SER A 541 -14.83 -5.88 -27.60
CA SER A 541 -14.68 -5.95 -29.05
C SER A 541 -15.89 -5.29 -29.74
N VAL A 542 -15.71 -4.93 -31.00
CA VAL A 542 -16.77 -4.32 -31.82
C VAL A 542 -16.99 -5.19 -33.05
N SER A 543 -18.23 -5.57 -33.30
CA SER A 543 -18.62 -6.35 -34.49
C SER A 543 -19.83 -5.73 -35.14
N GLY A 544 -19.63 -5.03 -36.26
CA GLY A 544 -20.68 -4.27 -36.90
C GLY A 544 -21.29 -3.21 -35.96
N PRO A 545 -22.61 -3.21 -35.73
CA PRO A 545 -23.28 -2.24 -34.84
C PRO A 545 -23.26 -2.68 -33.37
N GLN A 546 -22.51 -3.71 -32.99
CA GLN A 546 -22.53 -4.30 -31.65
C GLN A 546 -21.24 -4.04 -30.89
N LEU A 547 -21.36 -3.63 -29.61
CA LEU A 547 -20.33 -3.70 -28.60
C LEU A 547 -20.45 -5.06 -27.91
N ILE A 548 -19.40 -5.88 -27.95
CA ILE A 548 -19.36 -7.19 -27.31
C ILE A 548 -18.41 -7.14 -26.13
N LEU A 549 -18.97 -7.34 -24.93
CA LEU A 549 -18.24 -7.36 -23.67
C LEU A 549 -18.09 -8.83 -23.23
N HIS A 550 -16.87 -9.24 -22.98
CA HIS A 550 -16.60 -10.46 -22.22
C HIS A 550 -16.19 -10.06 -20.81
N SER A 551 -17.12 -10.25 -19.86
CA SER A 551 -16.86 -10.05 -18.45
C SER A 551 -16.04 -11.21 -17.89
N THR A 552 -14.93 -10.88 -17.21
CA THR A 552 -13.99 -11.85 -16.61
C THR A 552 -13.95 -11.76 -15.09
N GLY A 553 -14.90 -11.05 -14.48
CA GLY A 553 -14.94 -10.85 -13.02
C GLY A 553 -16.17 -10.11 -12.54
N THR A 554 -16.06 -9.47 -11.40
CA THR A 554 -17.19 -8.87 -10.66
C THR A 554 -17.34 -7.35 -10.81
N ASP A 555 -16.47 -6.68 -11.57
CA ASP A 555 -16.54 -5.23 -11.84
C ASP A 555 -16.38 -4.93 -13.35
N PRO A 556 -17.18 -5.56 -14.22
CA PRO A 556 -17.13 -5.31 -15.65
C PRO A 556 -17.86 -4.00 -15.98
N GLY A 557 -17.35 -3.26 -16.97
CA GLY A 557 -18.05 -2.05 -17.38
C GLY A 557 -17.42 -1.32 -18.56
N LEU A 558 -18.19 -0.37 -19.09
CA LEU A 558 -17.82 0.55 -20.16
C LEU A 558 -17.76 1.97 -19.62
N ALA A 559 -16.67 2.66 -19.86
CA ALA A 559 -16.51 4.06 -19.52
C ALA A 559 -16.59 4.94 -20.78
N PHE A 560 -17.45 5.95 -20.72
CA PHE A 560 -17.65 6.98 -21.74
C PHE A 560 -17.09 8.29 -21.15
N GLU A 561 -15.85 8.57 -21.47
CA GLU A 561 -15.08 9.65 -20.87
C GLU A 561 -15.19 10.94 -21.71
N ARG A 562 -15.17 12.10 -21.05
CA ARG A 562 -15.08 13.42 -21.69
C ARG A 562 -16.20 13.69 -22.72
N LEU A 563 -17.41 13.35 -22.34
CA LEU A 563 -18.57 13.65 -23.17
C LEU A 563 -18.71 15.16 -23.35
N ALA A 564 -18.76 15.61 -24.60
CA ALA A 564 -18.97 17.02 -24.95
C ALA A 564 -20.48 17.33 -25.05
N ILE A 565 -21.23 17.07 -23.98
CA ILE A 565 -22.67 17.33 -23.91
C ILE A 565 -22.89 18.73 -23.35
N GLU A 566 -23.33 19.65 -24.20
CA GLU A 566 -23.62 21.05 -23.82
C GLU A 566 -25.08 21.25 -23.38
N THR A 567 -25.96 20.37 -23.77
CA THR A 567 -27.38 20.42 -23.41
C THR A 567 -27.60 19.88 -21.99
N PRO A 568 -28.21 20.62 -21.06
CA PRO A 568 -28.56 20.09 -19.75
C PRO A 568 -29.64 19.02 -19.83
N GLY A 569 -29.68 18.12 -18.83
CA GLY A 569 -30.67 17.04 -18.75
C GLY A 569 -32.08 17.47 -18.30
N PRO A 570 -32.94 16.53 -17.95
CA PRO A 570 -32.65 15.10 -17.72
C PRO A 570 -32.29 14.35 -19.01
N TYR A 571 -31.59 13.21 -18.86
CA TYR A 571 -31.12 12.43 -20.00
C TYR A 571 -31.77 11.05 -20.02
N THR A 572 -31.82 10.43 -21.21
CA THR A 572 -32.22 9.03 -21.38
C THR A 572 -31.13 8.28 -22.15
N LEU A 573 -30.65 7.16 -21.60
CA LEU A 573 -29.76 6.22 -22.28
C LEU A 573 -30.62 5.07 -22.82
N GLU A 574 -30.67 4.90 -24.15
CA GLU A 574 -31.42 3.83 -24.82
C GLU A 574 -30.48 2.89 -25.56
N PHE A 575 -30.71 1.59 -25.46
CA PHE A 575 -29.94 0.55 -26.15
C PHE A 575 -30.67 -0.79 -26.10
N ARG A 576 -30.22 -1.75 -26.94
CA ARG A 576 -30.61 -3.15 -26.81
C ARG A 576 -29.49 -3.92 -26.18
N LEU A 577 -29.82 -4.87 -25.31
CA LEU A 577 -28.86 -5.68 -24.57
C LEU A 577 -29.25 -7.14 -24.64
N GLN A 578 -28.25 -8.01 -24.93
CA GLN A 578 -28.33 -9.46 -24.83
C GLN A 578 -27.26 -9.91 -23.84
N SER A 579 -27.62 -10.69 -22.82
CA SER A 579 -26.67 -11.10 -21.79
C SER A 579 -26.71 -12.59 -21.51
N LYS A 580 -25.52 -13.21 -21.46
CA LYS A 580 -25.24 -14.56 -20.94
C LYS A 580 -24.28 -14.47 -19.74
N SER A 581 -24.44 -13.48 -18.90
CA SER A 581 -23.67 -13.24 -17.69
C SER A 581 -24.58 -13.44 -16.46
N SER A 582 -24.32 -12.71 -15.37
CA SER A 582 -25.13 -12.73 -14.15
C SER A 582 -24.88 -11.46 -13.31
N GLY A 583 -25.68 -11.28 -12.26
CA GLY A 583 -25.49 -10.24 -11.25
C GLY A 583 -26.14 -8.91 -11.60
N PRO A 584 -25.99 -7.90 -10.71
CA PRO A 584 -26.62 -6.59 -10.86
C PRO A 584 -26.02 -5.79 -12.01
N ALA A 585 -26.81 -4.81 -12.50
CA ALA A 585 -26.37 -3.86 -13.50
C ALA A 585 -26.55 -2.43 -12.98
N GLU A 586 -25.59 -1.56 -13.32
CA GLU A 586 -25.51 -0.20 -12.78
C GLU A 586 -25.12 0.80 -13.87
N LEU A 587 -25.69 2.00 -13.81
CA LEU A 587 -25.31 3.14 -14.63
C LEU A 587 -24.85 4.29 -13.73
N TYR A 588 -23.63 4.72 -13.89
CA TYR A 588 -23.06 5.86 -13.17
C TYR A 588 -22.87 7.07 -14.08
N TRP A 589 -22.98 8.29 -13.53
CA TRP A 589 -22.68 9.51 -14.26
C TRP A 589 -22.06 10.59 -13.41
N THR A 590 -21.42 11.57 -14.06
CA THR A 590 -20.88 12.76 -13.41
C THR A 590 -21.14 14.03 -14.21
N THR A 591 -21.34 15.12 -13.48
CA THR A 591 -21.42 16.48 -13.97
C THR A 591 -20.14 17.28 -13.71
N ASP A 592 -19.10 16.64 -13.14
CA ASP A 592 -17.81 17.21 -12.88
C ASP A 592 -16.87 16.98 -14.07
N PRO A 593 -16.41 18.03 -14.76
CA PRO A 593 -15.53 17.91 -15.93
C PRO A 593 -14.15 17.33 -15.62
N GLU A 594 -13.74 17.31 -14.37
CA GLU A 594 -12.45 16.77 -13.94
C GLU A 594 -12.54 15.27 -13.58
N THR A 595 -13.74 14.74 -13.40
CA THR A 595 -13.97 13.33 -13.09
C THR A 595 -14.03 12.50 -14.37
N ILE A 596 -13.04 11.63 -14.58
CA ILE A 596 -12.97 10.73 -15.74
C ILE A 596 -13.87 9.50 -15.55
N LEU A 597 -13.99 9.00 -14.33
CA LEU A 597 -14.79 7.83 -13.97
C LEU A 597 -15.81 8.22 -12.90
N PRO A 598 -17.12 8.26 -13.23
CA PRO A 598 -18.14 8.63 -12.26
C PRO A 598 -18.21 7.62 -11.12
N LYS A 599 -18.26 8.17 -9.90
CA LYS A 599 -18.55 7.46 -8.66
C LYS A 599 -19.53 8.33 -7.87
N GLY A 600 -20.61 7.74 -7.41
CA GLY A 600 -21.55 8.42 -6.52
C GLY A 600 -22.97 8.58 -7.07
N LYS A 601 -23.19 9.29 -8.18
CA LYS A 601 -24.52 9.29 -8.81
C LYS A 601 -24.66 8.06 -9.67
N HIS A 602 -25.64 7.20 -9.36
CA HIS A 602 -25.88 5.97 -10.10
C HIS A 602 -27.37 5.61 -10.12
N LEU A 603 -27.71 4.68 -10.99
CA LEU A 603 -29.00 4.05 -11.14
C LEU A 603 -28.77 2.54 -11.26
N ASP A 604 -29.38 1.76 -10.38
CA ASP A 604 -29.46 0.31 -10.50
C ASP A 604 -30.57 -0.05 -11.48
N PHE A 605 -30.33 -1.03 -12.35
CA PHE A 605 -31.36 -1.50 -13.28
C PHE A 605 -31.28 -3.02 -13.46
N GLU A 606 -32.42 -3.61 -13.79
CA GLU A 606 -32.51 -5.05 -13.98
C GLU A 606 -32.11 -5.46 -15.40
N VAL A 607 -31.27 -6.49 -15.50
CA VAL A 607 -30.92 -7.16 -16.75
C VAL A 607 -31.34 -8.61 -16.66
N LYS A 608 -32.08 -9.08 -17.69
CA LYS A 608 -32.34 -10.50 -17.87
C LYS A 608 -31.14 -11.15 -18.53
N HIS A 609 -30.55 -12.13 -17.87
CA HIS A 609 -29.40 -12.88 -18.36
C HIS A 609 -29.81 -14.19 -19.06
N ASP A 610 -30.87 -14.12 -19.88
CA ASP A 610 -31.51 -15.25 -20.56
C ASP A 610 -30.96 -15.53 -21.97
N GLY A 611 -30.06 -14.68 -22.45
CA GLY A 611 -29.45 -14.80 -23.77
C GLY A 611 -30.34 -14.21 -24.89
N GLU A 612 -31.44 -13.55 -24.57
CA GLU A 612 -32.32 -12.88 -25.52
C GLU A 612 -32.09 -11.36 -25.56
N TRP A 613 -32.54 -10.70 -26.62
CA TRP A 613 -32.40 -9.27 -26.77
C TRP A 613 -33.50 -8.51 -26.04
N HIS A 614 -33.13 -7.58 -25.16
CA HIS A 614 -34.02 -6.72 -24.39
C HIS A 614 -33.79 -5.26 -24.68
N GLU A 615 -34.89 -4.47 -24.85
CA GLU A 615 -34.80 -3.02 -24.96
C GLU A 615 -34.58 -2.39 -23.59
N MET A 616 -33.57 -1.52 -23.50
CA MET A 616 -33.21 -0.82 -22.27
C MET A 616 -33.44 0.68 -22.44
N LYS A 617 -34.06 1.29 -21.44
CA LYS A 617 -34.32 2.73 -21.39
C LYS A 617 -34.08 3.25 -19.98
N LEU A 618 -32.92 3.85 -19.76
CA LEU A 618 -32.45 4.30 -18.45
C LEU A 618 -32.55 5.83 -18.39
N ARG A 619 -33.31 6.36 -17.42
CA ARG A 619 -33.47 7.79 -17.22
C ARG A 619 -32.56 8.29 -16.12
N MET A 620 -31.79 9.34 -16.40
CA MET A 620 -30.95 10.05 -15.46
C MET A 620 -31.56 11.42 -15.15
N ASP A 621 -32.09 11.60 -13.96
CA ASP A 621 -32.68 12.87 -13.50
C ASP A 621 -31.57 13.84 -13.06
N GLU A 622 -30.82 14.33 -14.05
CA GLU A 622 -29.70 15.26 -13.86
C GLU A 622 -29.95 16.54 -14.64
N ALA A 623 -30.05 17.66 -13.95
CA ALA A 623 -30.31 18.96 -14.56
C ALA A 623 -29.08 19.68 -15.13
N LYS A 624 -27.89 19.21 -14.77
CA LYS A 624 -26.59 19.80 -15.21
C LYS A 624 -26.06 19.06 -16.44
N THR A 625 -25.11 19.66 -17.13
CA THR A 625 -24.41 19.03 -18.25
C THR A 625 -23.63 17.80 -17.82
N LEU A 626 -23.66 16.76 -18.65
CA LEU A 626 -23.06 15.47 -18.40
C LEU A 626 -21.62 15.42 -18.96
N HIS A 627 -20.65 14.98 -18.16
CA HIS A 627 -19.25 14.92 -18.56
C HIS A 627 -18.69 13.50 -18.74
N ALA A 628 -19.22 12.53 -18.03
CA ALA A 628 -18.86 11.12 -18.24
C ALA A 628 -19.99 10.18 -17.80
N LEU A 629 -20.03 8.98 -18.42
CA LEU A 629 -20.89 7.86 -18.07
C LEU A 629 -20.04 6.62 -17.81
N ARG A 630 -20.58 5.72 -16.99
CA ARG A 630 -20.11 4.35 -16.82
C ARG A 630 -21.32 3.42 -16.83
N LEU A 631 -21.30 2.45 -17.71
CA LEU A 631 -22.33 1.42 -17.81
C LEU A 631 -21.73 0.07 -17.42
N ASP A 632 -22.23 -0.51 -16.35
CA ASP A 632 -21.87 -1.84 -15.84
C ASP A 632 -23.08 -2.76 -16.10
N PRO A 633 -23.09 -3.50 -17.22
CA PRO A 633 -24.31 -4.22 -17.65
C PRO A 633 -24.50 -5.57 -16.97
N CYS A 634 -23.60 -5.97 -16.09
CA CYS A 634 -23.64 -7.22 -15.33
C CYS A 634 -22.67 -7.16 -14.16
N GLY A 635 -22.81 -8.05 -13.18
CA GLY A 635 -21.93 -8.19 -12.00
C GLY A 635 -21.17 -9.52 -11.95
N GLY A 636 -21.25 -10.35 -13.00
CA GLY A 636 -20.63 -11.67 -13.09
C GLY A 636 -19.89 -11.93 -14.40
N GLU A 637 -19.30 -13.10 -14.51
CA GLU A 637 -18.62 -13.53 -15.73
C GLU A 637 -19.61 -13.89 -16.84
N GLY A 638 -19.23 -13.64 -18.11
CA GLY A 638 -20.02 -14.02 -19.27
C GLY A 638 -19.95 -13.00 -20.41
N GLU A 639 -20.74 -13.23 -21.44
CA GLU A 639 -20.83 -12.37 -22.61
C GLU A 639 -22.05 -11.46 -22.54
N VAL A 640 -21.85 -10.17 -22.81
CA VAL A 640 -22.90 -9.18 -22.97
C VAL A 640 -22.71 -8.47 -24.30
N LYS A 641 -23.78 -8.38 -25.09
CA LYS A 641 -23.83 -7.63 -26.35
C LYS A 641 -24.74 -6.43 -26.19
N ILE A 642 -24.29 -5.30 -26.69
CA ILE A 642 -25.04 -4.04 -26.68
C ILE A 642 -25.07 -3.50 -28.11
N GLU A 643 -26.22 -3.06 -28.57
CA GLU A 643 -26.36 -2.38 -29.85
C GLU A 643 -27.27 -1.17 -29.76
N GLY A 644 -27.06 -0.21 -30.67
CA GLY A 644 -27.88 0.98 -30.78
C GLY A 644 -27.82 1.91 -29.57
N LEU A 645 -26.69 1.97 -28.87
CA LEU A 645 -26.51 2.77 -27.67
C LEU A 645 -26.60 4.27 -27.99
N MET A 646 -27.59 4.96 -27.43
CA MET A 646 -27.87 6.37 -27.69
C MET A 646 -28.19 7.13 -26.41
N LEU A 647 -27.55 8.30 -26.23
CA LEU A 647 -27.89 9.26 -25.19
C LEU A 647 -28.79 10.34 -25.79
N LYS A 648 -29.94 10.57 -25.17
CA LYS A 648 -30.96 11.52 -25.62
C LYS A 648 -31.24 12.63 -24.61
N ALA A 649 -31.53 13.82 -25.10
CA ALA A 649 -32.07 14.94 -24.34
C ALA A 649 -33.58 14.77 -24.06
N PRO A 650 -34.18 15.62 -23.20
CA PRO A 650 -35.61 15.53 -22.86
C PRO A 650 -36.55 15.66 -24.06
N ASP A 651 -36.15 16.39 -25.08
CA ASP A 651 -36.89 16.59 -26.34
C ASP A 651 -36.72 15.43 -27.33
N GLY A 652 -36.02 14.38 -26.95
CA GLY A 652 -35.76 13.21 -27.79
C GLY A 652 -34.55 13.36 -28.74
N LYS A 653 -33.88 14.51 -28.78
CA LYS A 653 -32.71 14.75 -29.60
C LYS A 653 -31.56 13.85 -29.18
N VAL A 654 -30.94 13.16 -30.13
CA VAL A 654 -29.75 12.33 -29.89
C VAL A 654 -28.54 13.24 -29.65
N LEU A 655 -27.94 13.12 -28.46
CA LEU A 655 -26.77 13.87 -28.05
C LEU A 655 -25.45 13.12 -28.32
N ALA A 656 -25.50 11.79 -28.20
CA ALA A 656 -24.40 10.90 -28.51
C ALA A 656 -24.93 9.55 -28.99
N LYS A 657 -24.14 8.87 -29.84
CA LYS A 657 -24.47 7.54 -30.36
C LYS A 657 -23.18 6.70 -30.47
N TRP A 658 -23.29 5.44 -30.10
CA TRP A 658 -22.21 4.46 -30.19
C TRP A 658 -22.68 3.22 -30.95
N PRO A 659 -21.77 2.34 -31.42
CA PRO A 659 -22.13 1.10 -32.11
C PRO A 659 -23.14 0.24 -31.40
#